data_da3d812a1f5d28b048cedda2406abe95
#
_entry.id   da3d812a1f5d28b048cedda2406abe95
#
_cell.length_a   1.000
_cell.length_b   1.000
_cell.length_c   1.000
_cell.angle_alpha   90.00
_cell.angle_beta   90.00
_cell.angle_gamma   90.00
#
_symmetry.space_group_name_H-M   'P 1'
#
loop_
_entity.id
_entity.type
_entity.pdbx_description
1 polymer ?
#
loop_
_entity_poly.entity_id
_entity_poly.type
_entity_poly.pdbx_seq_one_letter_code
_entity_poly.pdbx_strand_id
1 'polypeptide(L)'
;MVLGAGSLNAQDFILQAHRGLSDKFPENTSLAFFEAAKIPVYKGMETDVAMTKDGVLVCMHDRKLDRTTNGTDSLSKYTMKELQELWIDGGYGWNEKYKETLRIPTFETYLEACKLGGFTPYVELKWVEGEGIRKTIKALHDFGFDGNYVLTSFRWDNILTASTMTDAPLEFMKGRFSKEMIDTCAAKVKNLVIRPKSTNVTQELVDYCHSKGIPVECYGIPVGNGELVKKLISMGVRGGTCNDWEGLGLDGNLGTQTYPRWLGSAAIYHIYPSSFKDSDGDGYGDLEGIRSKLDYVKDLGFNTIWISPVFCSEFEDGGYDITDYYKIDPRFGTNSDLVRLVEDAHSKGIKVCLDLVAGHTSDKHPWFVESAGGDRNGHYADYYLWTDADKNAVRKSEKKKWVAKEYPRGKMYMKNYYDVQPALNYGYLTPDPSKPWEQSYDAPGPMMVRQELKNIIAFWFDKGVDGFRCDLAWSLVKGDDKEFSGVRRLWNEIFSWTAANYPDRIFLSEWSSPVESISCGFDIDIIRHNGCGTTMYRDLVYNTERGADRETGIYPPKDCWFDKSGKGQIASFVVPFEEMYRKTLGHGFPCMPTSSHDTWRMNRNQRSTPEELKVMMTFFLTMPWVPIVYYGEEIGMRSMDGVPAVEGSRDRSAERTPMQWSDGPTAGFSTCDSSKLYLPVDVSPSRPTVEKEINDPASIYSWTKGLLALRASVPALGNTGGWKYTSDPQLPYPAVYERFSDDGKYLVIINPRSEKASAEVSGYKKLEVVYGDPKALSVKKVSGGLSLRIKGVGSVICKVTE
;
A
#
# COMPACT_ATOMS: atom_id res chain seq x y z
N MET A 1 2.97 -29.95 15.49
CA MET A 1 4.20 -29.17 15.67
C MET A 1 4.02 -28.28 16.88
N VAL A 2 4.89 -28.41 17.88
CA VAL A 2 4.89 -27.59 19.09
C VAL A 2 5.43 -26.21 18.68
N LEU A 3 4.56 -25.22 18.64
CA LEU A 3 4.98 -23.82 18.48
C LEU A 3 5.65 -23.39 19.81
N GLY A 4 6.94 -23.17 19.74
CA GLY A 4 7.72 -22.62 20.85
C GLY A 4 7.17 -21.25 21.28
N ALA A 5 7.20 -21.00 22.59
CA ALA A 5 6.88 -19.73 23.20
C ALA A 5 7.88 -18.64 22.74
N GLY A 6 7.59 -18.04 21.58
CA GLY A 6 8.19 -16.79 21.17
C GLY A 6 7.34 -15.66 21.75
N SER A 7 7.97 -14.63 22.30
CA SER A 7 7.29 -13.40 22.73
C SER A 7 6.45 -12.85 21.59
N LEU A 8 5.12 -12.73 21.80
CA LEU A 8 4.24 -12.03 20.86
C LEU A 8 4.70 -10.59 20.78
N ASN A 9 5.10 -10.16 19.59
CA ASN A 9 5.41 -8.76 19.32
C ASN A 9 4.12 -7.95 19.25
N ALA A 10 4.19 -6.66 19.51
CA ALA A 10 3.08 -5.72 19.37
C ALA A 10 2.36 -5.78 18.01
N GLN A 11 2.99 -6.39 17.03
CA GLN A 11 2.51 -6.62 15.65
C GLN A 11 1.38 -7.65 15.53
N ASP A 12 1.12 -8.44 16.58
CA ASP A 12 0.15 -9.55 16.52
C ASP A 12 -1.17 -9.23 17.25
N PHE A 13 -1.34 -8.02 17.80
CA PHE A 13 -2.55 -7.65 18.52
C PHE A 13 -3.70 -7.31 17.59
N ILE A 14 -4.81 -8.07 17.69
CA ILE A 14 -6.01 -7.88 16.88
C ILE A 14 -6.92 -6.86 17.56
N LEU A 15 -6.87 -5.60 17.13
CA LEU A 15 -7.83 -4.61 17.58
C LEU A 15 -9.15 -4.81 16.84
N GLN A 16 -10.25 -4.89 17.62
CA GLN A 16 -11.59 -5.18 17.09
C GLN A 16 -12.50 -3.97 17.30
N ALA A 17 -13.18 -3.52 16.24
CA ALA A 17 -14.21 -2.50 16.32
C ALA A 17 -15.44 -3.07 17.05
N HIS A 18 -15.79 -2.54 18.22
CA HIS A 18 -16.89 -3.00 19.05
C HIS A 18 -18.23 -2.46 18.52
N ARG A 19 -19.08 -3.33 17.96
CA ARG A 19 -20.35 -2.99 17.32
C ARG A 19 -20.23 -2.00 16.17
N GLY A 20 -19.13 -2.13 15.39
CA GLY A 20 -18.70 -1.15 14.41
C GLY A 20 -17.96 0.04 15.05
N LEU A 21 -17.94 1.20 14.40
CA LEU A 21 -17.31 2.43 14.90
C LEU A 21 -18.26 3.15 15.88
N SER A 22 -18.53 2.51 17.01
CA SER A 22 -19.60 2.88 17.94
C SER A 22 -19.28 4.06 18.87
N ASP A 23 -18.07 4.62 18.80
CA ASP A 23 -17.72 5.90 19.44
C ASP A 23 -18.28 7.11 18.67
N LYS A 24 -18.48 6.97 17.36
CA LYS A 24 -18.88 8.05 16.43
C LYS A 24 -20.24 7.84 15.80
N PHE A 25 -20.68 6.60 15.67
CA PHE A 25 -21.91 6.21 14.97
C PHE A 25 -22.76 5.24 15.82
N PRO A 26 -24.08 5.22 15.64
CA PRO A 26 -24.93 4.35 16.45
C PRO A 26 -24.54 2.89 16.37
N GLU A 27 -24.36 2.25 17.54
CA GLU A 27 -23.91 0.86 17.69
C GLU A 27 -24.73 -0.13 16.87
N ASN A 28 -24.10 -1.18 16.34
CA ASN A 28 -24.76 -2.24 15.57
C ASN A 28 -25.63 -1.71 14.41
N THR A 29 -25.20 -0.66 13.72
CA THR A 29 -25.89 -0.14 12.52
C THR A 29 -25.04 -0.32 11.27
N SER A 30 -25.67 -0.34 10.11
CA SER A 30 -24.97 -0.37 8.83
C SER A 30 -23.94 0.76 8.72
N LEU A 31 -24.31 1.97 9.18
CA LEU A 31 -23.41 3.12 9.18
C LEU A 31 -22.15 2.86 10.04
N ALA A 32 -22.32 2.38 11.28
CA ALA A 32 -21.18 2.07 12.15
C ALA A 32 -20.27 0.98 11.57
N PHE A 33 -20.83 -0.03 10.90
CA PHE A 33 -20.09 -1.10 10.29
C PHE A 33 -19.27 -0.64 9.08
N PHE A 34 -19.90 0.08 8.15
CA PHE A 34 -19.22 0.57 6.95
C PHE A 34 -18.21 1.68 7.26
N GLU A 35 -18.44 2.50 8.29
CA GLU A 35 -17.44 3.47 8.74
C GLU A 35 -16.26 2.79 9.43
N ALA A 36 -16.48 1.73 10.24
CA ALA A 36 -15.41 0.92 10.80
C ALA A 36 -14.56 0.26 9.69
N ALA A 37 -15.18 -0.20 8.62
CA ALA A 37 -14.50 -0.81 7.47
C ALA A 37 -13.47 0.11 6.79
N LYS A 38 -13.58 1.42 6.99
CA LYS A 38 -12.63 2.41 6.47
C LYS A 38 -11.40 2.63 7.38
N ILE A 39 -11.38 2.03 8.58
CA ILE A 39 -10.36 2.27 9.61
C ILE A 39 -9.32 1.16 9.61
N PRO A 40 -8.12 1.37 9.06
CA PRO A 40 -7.14 0.30 8.83
C PRO A 40 -6.55 -0.33 10.09
N VAL A 41 -6.61 0.35 11.24
CA VAL A 41 -6.09 -0.17 12.51
C VAL A 41 -6.91 -1.35 13.03
N TYR A 42 -8.19 -1.45 12.69
CA TYR A 42 -8.99 -2.60 13.02
C TYR A 42 -8.65 -3.81 12.12
N LYS A 43 -8.58 -4.98 12.73
CA LYS A 43 -8.39 -6.27 12.02
C LYS A 43 -9.58 -7.19 12.19
N GLY A 44 -10.44 -6.86 13.13
CA GLY A 44 -11.70 -7.54 13.36
C GLY A 44 -12.79 -6.53 13.61
N MET A 45 -14.01 -6.94 13.38
CA MET A 45 -15.19 -6.18 13.76
C MET A 45 -16.10 -7.09 14.57
N GLU A 46 -16.62 -6.57 15.66
CA GLU A 46 -17.51 -7.31 16.53
C GLU A 46 -18.95 -6.84 16.36
N THR A 47 -19.89 -7.78 16.46
CA THR A 47 -21.33 -7.53 16.47
C THR A 47 -22.07 -8.52 17.34
N ASP A 48 -23.23 -8.12 17.81
CA ASP A 48 -24.18 -8.93 18.59
C ASP A 48 -25.28 -9.50 17.68
N VAL A 49 -25.37 -10.81 17.55
CA VAL A 49 -26.40 -11.45 16.72
C VAL A 49 -27.63 -11.83 17.54
N ALA A 50 -28.78 -11.45 17.02
CA ALA A 50 -30.11 -11.82 17.51
C ALA A 50 -30.96 -12.39 16.35
N MET A 51 -32.06 -13.09 16.68
CA MET A 51 -32.97 -13.65 15.68
C MET A 51 -34.39 -13.12 15.86
N THR A 52 -35.00 -12.70 14.77
CA THR A 52 -36.39 -12.23 14.69
C THR A 52 -37.39 -13.37 14.83
N LYS A 53 -38.70 -13.04 14.99
CA LYS A 53 -39.78 -14.00 15.05
C LYS A 53 -39.86 -14.90 13.80
N ASP A 54 -39.58 -14.35 12.64
CA ASP A 54 -39.60 -15.06 11.35
C ASP A 54 -38.26 -15.66 10.98
N GLY A 55 -37.27 -15.67 11.93
CA GLY A 55 -36.01 -16.37 11.83
C GLY A 55 -34.93 -15.69 11.00
N VAL A 56 -35.02 -14.38 10.78
CA VAL A 56 -33.97 -13.57 10.17
C VAL A 56 -32.96 -13.20 11.23
N LEU A 57 -31.66 -13.27 10.88
CA LEU A 57 -30.58 -12.83 11.76
C LEU A 57 -30.37 -11.32 11.62
N VAL A 58 -30.26 -10.64 12.76
CA VAL A 58 -30.07 -9.19 12.84
C VAL A 58 -28.99 -8.82 13.84
N CYS A 59 -28.43 -7.60 13.71
CA CYS A 59 -27.39 -7.11 14.62
C CYS A 59 -28.02 -6.23 15.71
N MET A 60 -28.05 -6.72 16.97
CA MET A 60 -28.58 -5.98 18.10
C MET A 60 -28.08 -6.52 19.43
N HIS A 61 -27.59 -5.64 20.30
CA HIS A 61 -27.05 -6.02 21.61
C HIS A 61 -28.13 -6.43 22.62
N ASP A 62 -29.19 -5.63 22.74
CA ASP A 62 -30.18 -5.83 23.76
C ASP A 62 -31.28 -6.82 23.33
N ARG A 63 -31.80 -7.57 24.28
CA ARG A 63 -32.95 -8.45 24.04
C ARG A 63 -34.20 -7.66 23.68
N LYS A 64 -34.33 -6.45 24.24
CA LYS A 64 -35.44 -5.54 24.05
C LYS A 64 -35.06 -4.38 23.16
N LEU A 65 -36.05 -3.84 22.47
CA LEU A 65 -35.92 -2.73 21.54
C LEU A 65 -35.74 -1.36 22.23
N ASP A 66 -36.16 -1.26 23.49
CA ASP A 66 -36.41 -0.05 24.26
C ASP A 66 -35.21 0.93 24.37
N ARG A 67 -33.97 0.46 24.36
CA ARG A 67 -32.79 1.31 24.57
C ARG A 67 -32.23 1.93 23.30
N THR A 68 -32.33 1.22 22.18
CA THR A 68 -31.63 1.59 20.96
C THR A 68 -32.56 1.95 19.80
N THR A 69 -33.90 1.75 20.01
CA THR A 69 -34.88 2.03 18.96
C THR A 69 -36.11 2.73 19.54
N ASN A 70 -36.95 3.25 18.67
CA ASN A 70 -38.29 3.78 19.04
C ASN A 70 -39.33 2.67 19.33
N GLY A 71 -38.94 1.40 19.22
CA GLY A 71 -39.76 0.25 19.54
C GLY A 71 -39.69 -0.16 21.02
N THR A 72 -40.50 -1.10 21.43
CA THR A 72 -40.58 -1.62 22.81
C THR A 72 -40.65 -3.14 22.82
N ASP A 73 -40.41 -3.78 24.01
CA ASP A 73 -40.51 -5.24 24.16
C ASP A 73 -39.38 -6.05 23.46
N SER A 74 -39.47 -7.36 23.44
CA SER A 74 -38.48 -8.29 22.95
C SER A 74 -38.38 -8.33 21.42
N LEU A 75 -37.21 -8.18 20.86
CA LEU A 75 -36.94 -8.28 19.42
C LEU A 75 -37.50 -9.58 18.80
N SER A 76 -37.40 -10.70 19.51
CA SER A 76 -37.90 -12.01 19.04
C SER A 76 -39.45 -12.10 18.84
N LYS A 77 -40.19 -11.08 19.23
CA LYS A 77 -41.64 -10.98 18.98
C LYS A 77 -41.97 -10.32 17.64
N TYR A 78 -40.99 -9.70 16.99
CA TYR A 78 -41.13 -8.96 15.74
C TYR A 78 -40.59 -9.75 14.56
N THR A 79 -41.27 -9.66 13.42
CA THR A 79 -40.74 -10.07 12.12
C THR A 79 -39.72 -9.04 11.62
N MET A 80 -38.89 -9.42 10.67
CA MET A 80 -37.97 -8.45 10.05
C MET A 80 -38.72 -7.27 9.41
N LYS A 81 -39.86 -7.54 8.79
CA LYS A 81 -40.69 -6.48 8.18
C LYS A 81 -41.17 -5.46 9.23
N GLU A 82 -41.61 -5.92 10.38
CA GLU A 82 -42.04 -5.04 11.47
C GLU A 82 -40.89 -4.25 12.06
N LEU A 83 -39.69 -4.83 12.15
CA LEU A 83 -38.47 -4.14 12.61
C LEU A 83 -38.02 -3.04 11.65
N GLN A 84 -38.26 -3.17 10.35
CA GLN A 84 -37.93 -2.12 9.38
C GLN A 84 -38.79 -0.87 9.48
N GLU A 85 -39.96 -0.94 10.14
CA GLU A 85 -40.77 0.23 10.44
C GLU A 85 -40.24 1.04 11.64
N LEU A 86 -39.38 0.43 12.45
CA LEU A 86 -38.74 1.07 13.60
C LEU A 86 -37.43 1.72 13.16
N TRP A 87 -36.99 2.74 13.88
CA TRP A 87 -35.66 3.38 13.68
C TRP A 87 -34.83 3.41 14.93
N ILE A 88 -33.52 3.56 14.75
CA ILE A 88 -32.55 3.69 15.81
C ILE A 88 -32.69 5.09 16.43
N ASP A 89 -32.95 5.16 17.75
CA ASP A 89 -33.06 6.43 18.46
C ASP A 89 -32.37 6.45 19.84
N GLY A 90 -31.36 5.58 19.98
CA GLY A 90 -30.55 5.50 21.22
C GLY A 90 -29.29 4.64 21.06
N GLY A 91 -28.60 4.38 22.17
CA GLY A 91 -27.39 3.57 22.22
C GLY A 91 -26.09 4.35 22.11
N TYR A 92 -24.96 3.64 22.05
CA TYR A 92 -23.64 4.26 21.87
C TYR A 92 -23.56 4.95 20.52
N GLY A 93 -22.87 6.09 20.44
CA GLY A 93 -22.64 6.84 19.22
C GLY A 93 -23.89 7.49 18.58
N TRP A 94 -25.06 7.31 19.19
CA TRP A 94 -26.29 7.94 18.69
C TRP A 94 -26.31 9.44 18.98
N ASN A 95 -26.91 10.21 18.08
CA ASN A 95 -27.26 11.62 18.28
C ASN A 95 -28.47 11.97 17.41
N GLU A 96 -29.10 13.11 17.68
CA GLU A 96 -30.39 13.53 17.08
C GLU A 96 -30.36 13.59 15.53
N LYS A 97 -29.20 13.81 14.91
CA LYS A 97 -29.06 13.84 13.43
C LYS A 97 -29.38 12.50 12.76
N TYR A 98 -29.34 11.38 13.53
CA TYR A 98 -29.62 10.04 13.00
C TYR A 98 -31.08 9.59 13.21
N LYS A 99 -31.86 10.40 13.89
CA LYS A 99 -33.30 10.11 14.15
C LYS A 99 -34.04 9.80 12.85
N GLU A 100 -34.81 8.74 12.88
CA GLU A 100 -35.64 8.25 11.76
C GLU A 100 -34.86 7.78 10.51
N THR A 101 -33.51 7.89 10.50
CA THR A 101 -32.67 7.59 9.32
C THR A 101 -32.13 6.16 9.28
N LEU A 102 -31.84 5.57 10.43
CA LEU A 102 -31.23 4.26 10.53
C LEU A 102 -32.22 3.19 11.00
N ARG A 103 -32.00 1.96 10.54
CA ARG A 103 -32.79 0.78 10.87
C ARG A 103 -31.90 -0.30 11.46
N ILE A 104 -32.52 -1.29 12.14
CA ILE A 104 -31.79 -2.49 12.58
C ILE A 104 -31.31 -3.22 11.33
N PRO A 105 -29.98 -3.43 11.14
CA PRO A 105 -29.45 -4.13 9.98
C PRO A 105 -29.59 -5.65 10.11
N THR A 106 -29.65 -6.33 8.98
CA THR A 106 -29.49 -7.79 8.95
C THR A 106 -28.03 -8.18 9.23
N PHE A 107 -27.81 -9.42 9.58
CA PHE A 107 -26.47 -9.95 9.81
C PHE A 107 -25.63 -9.95 8.52
N GLU A 108 -26.26 -10.15 7.37
CA GLU A 108 -25.62 -10.08 6.05
C GLU A 108 -24.99 -8.69 5.81
N THR A 109 -25.67 -7.61 6.21
CA THR A 109 -25.14 -6.23 6.10
C THR A 109 -23.82 -6.06 6.88
N TYR A 110 -23.73 -6.68 8.06
CA TYR A 110 -22.47 -6.70 8.82
C TYR A 110 -21.38 -7.52 8.10
N LEU A 111 -21.73 -8.68 7.52
CA LEU A 111 -20.78 -9.51 6.78
C LEU A 111 -20.27 -8.81 5.52
N GLU A 112 -21.13 -8.03 4.83
CA GLU A 112 -20.71 -7.17 3.72
C GLU A 112 -19.65 -6.14 4.17
N ALA A 113 -19.89 -5.48 5.31
CA ALA A 113 -18.93 -4.52 5.85
C ALA A 113 -17.62 -5.19 6.30
N CYS A 114 -17.68 -6.40 6.87
CA CYS A 114 -16.46 -7.17 7.19
C CYS A 114 -15.65 -7.48 5.94
N LYS A 115 -16.29 -7.90 4.85
CA LYS A 115 -15.64 -8.12 3.55
C LYS A 115 -14.99 -6.85 3.02
N LEU A 116 -15.73 -5.75 3.06
CA LEU A 116 -15.25 -4.45 2.57
C LEU A 116 -13.98 -4.00 3.32
N GLY A 117 -13.96 -4.19 4.66
CA GLY A 117 -12.82 -3.83 5.51
C GLY A 117 -11.70 -4.86 5.55
N GLY A 118 -11.89 -6.04 4.95
CA GLY A 118 -10.95 -7.17 5.10
C GLY A 118 -10.87 -7.69 6.54
N PHE A 119 -11.95 -7.56 7.31
CA PHE A 119 -12.00 -7.90 8.73
C PHE A 119 -12.36 -9.35 8.99
N THR A 120 -11.74 -9.93 10.03
CA THR A 120 -12.25 -11.15 10.65
C THR A 120 -13.56 -10.82 11.39
N PRO A 121 -14.68 -11.47 11.07
CA PRO A 121 -15.91 -11.33 11.82
C PRO A 121 -15.78 -11.89 13.24
N TYR A 122 -16.06 -11.07 14.25
CA TYR A 122 -16.21 -11.46 15.65
C TYR A 122 -17.71 -11.39 16.01
N VAL A 123 -18.31 -12.55 16.21
CA VAL A 123 -19.79 -12.64 16.29
C VAL A 123 -20.21 -13.11 17.69
N GLU A 124 -20.77 -12.19 18.47
CA GLU A 124 -21.35 -12.57 19.74
C GLU A 124 -22.72 -13.28 19.54
N LEU A 125 -22.78 -14.55 19.94
CA LEU A 125 -23.99 -15.35 19.96
C LEU A 125 -24.88 -14.89 21.14
N LYS A 126 -25.51 -13.73 20.97
CA LYS A 126 -26.20 -13.00 22.04
C LYS A 126 -27.61 -13.55 22.33
N TRP A 127 -28.47 -13.40 21.31
CA TRP A 127 -29.86 -13.81 21.44
C TRP A 127 -30.23 -14.83 20.34
N VAL A 128 -29.33 -15.77 20.15
CA VAL A 128 -29.48 -16.96 19.30
C VAL A 128 -29.13 -18.22 20.08
N GLU A 129 -29.80 -19.31 19.76
CA GLU A 129 -29.57 -20.65 20.35
C GLU A 129 -29.79 -21.70 19.24
N GLY A 130 -29.27 -22.90 19.41
CA GLY A 130 -29.50 -24.06 18.53
C GLY A 130 -29.55 -23.75 17.04
N GLU A 131 -30.75 -23.61 16.49
CA GLU A 131 -30.96 -23.30 15.07
C GLU A 131 -30.44 -21.91 14.67
N GLY A 132 -30.53 -20.92 15.55
CA GLY A 132 -29.96 -19.59 15.31
C GLY A 132 -28.45 -19.62 15.17
N ILE A 133 -27.74 -20.41 15.99
CA ILE A 133 -26.28 -20.63 15.88
C ILE A 133 -25.95 -21.29 14.53
N ARG A 134 -26.71 -22.31 14.12
CA ARG A 134 -26.53 -22.98 12.83
C ARG A 134 -26.70 -21.99 11.66
N LYS A 135 -27.72 -21.16 11.69
CA LYS A 135 -27.97 -20.12 10.68
C LYS A 135 -26.83 -19.09 10.64
N THR A 136 -26.31 -18.67 11.80
CA THR A 136 -25.18 -17.75 11.89
C THR A 136 -23.92 -18.33 11.23
N ILE A 137 -23.59 -19.59 11.53
CA ILE A 137 -22.45 -20.29 10.92
C ILE A 137 -22.68 -20.45 9.41
N LYS A 138 -23.88 -20.85 9.00
CA LYS A 138 -24.20 -20.96 7.57
C LYS A 138 -24.04 -19.63 6.83
N ALA A 139 -24.52 -18.52 7.38
CA ALA A 139 -24.37 -17.20 6.77
C ALA A 139 -22.89 -16.81 6.62
N LEU A 140 -22.03 -17.09 7.62
CA LEU A 140 -20.59 -16.89 7.54
C LEU A 140 -19.96 -17.68 6.39
N HIS A 141 -20.34 -18.94 6.21
CA HIS A 141 -19.87 -19.77 5.10
C HIS A 141 -20.42 -19.28 3.74
N ASP A 142 -21.72 -18.97 3.65
CA ASP A 142 -22.34 -18.47 2.41
C ASP A 142 -21.67 -17.17 1.94
N PHE A 143 -21.14 -16.36 2.88
CA PHE A 143 -20.37 -15.14 2.59
C PHE A 143 -18.87 -15.41 2.35
N GLY A 144 -18.40 -16.66 2.40
CA GLY A 144 -17.02 -17.04 2.10
C GLY A 144 -16.03 -16.71 3.23
N PHE A 145 -16.48 -16.73 4.48
CA PHE A 145 -15.59 -16.63 5.65
C PHE A 145 -15.17 -18.03 6.18
N ASP A 146 -15.01 -19.01 5.30
CA ASP A 146 -14.71 -20.41 5.64
C ASP A 146 -13.54 -20.53 6.63
N GLY A 147 -13.85 -20.74 7.92
CA GLY A 147 -12.88 -20.81 9.01
C GLY A 147 -12.23 -19.49 9.44
N ASN A 148 -12.44 -18.38 8.72
CA ASN A 148 -11.90 -17.05 9.05
C ASN A 148 -12.95 -16.19 9.77
N TYR A 149 -13.43 -16.63 10.89
CA TYR A 149 -14.33 -15.92 11.80
C TYR A 149 -14.14 -16.42 13.23
N VAL A 150 -14.64 -15.68 14.21
CA VAL A 150 -14.61 -16.03 15.63
C VAL A 150 -16.02 -15.92 16.18
N LEU A 151 -16.50 -17.00 16.84
CA LEU A 151 -17.76 -16.96 17.60
C LEU A 151 -17.47 -16.71 19.05
N THR A 152 -18.19 -15.77 19.64
CA THR A 152 -17.97 -15.36 21.03
C THR A 152 -19.28 -15.40 21.82
N SER A 153 -19.24 -15.72 23.09
CA SER A 153 -20.43 -15.69 23.98
C SER A 153 -20.07 -15.62 25.46
N PHE A 154 -20.92 -14.92 26.24
CA PHE A 154 -20.95 -15.05 27.68
C PHE A 154 -21.66 -16.33 28.17
N ARG A 155 -22.41 -17.00 27.28
CA ARG A 155 -23.18 -18.20 27.57
C ARG A 155 -22.38 -19.43 27.18
N TRP A 156 -21.95 -20.19 28.19
CA TRP A 156 -21.15 -21.39 27.96
C TRP A 156 -21.89 -22.42 27.08
N ASP A 157 -23.22 -22.56 27.24
CA ASP A 157 -24.02 -23.48 26.43
C ASP A 157 -24.00 -23.15 24.94
N ASN A 158 -23.92 -21.84 24.57
CA ASN A 158 -23.78 -21.43 23.18
C ASN A 158 -22.41 -21.84 22.63
N ILE A 159 -21.33 -21.68 23.40
CA ILE A 159 -19.97 -22.13 23.03
C ILE A 159 -19.94 -23.64 22.85
N LEU A 160 -20.53 -24.43 23.77
CA LEU A 160 -20.63 -25.87 23.63
C LEU A 160 -21.44 -26.29 22.41
N THR A 161 -22.55 -25.60 22.13
CA THR A 161 -23.37 -25.88 20.95
C THR A 161 -22.58 -25.56 19.66
N ALA A 162 -21.94 -24.40 19.59
CA ALA A 162 -21.13 -24.02 18.45
C ALA A 162 -19.96 -24.98 18.20
N SER A 163 -19.33 -25.53 19.26
CA SER A 163 -18.19 -26.45 19.13
C SER A 163 -18.55 -27.79 18.45
N THR A 164 -19.83 -28.11 18.33
CA THR A 164 -20.31 -29.27 17.57
C THR A 164 -20.59 -28.97 16.09
N MET A 165 -20.49 -27.71 15.69
CA MET A 165 -20.93 -27.22 14.36
C MET A 165 -19.79 -26.59 13.55
N THR A 166 -18.68 -26.18 14.17
CA THR A 166 -17.55 -25.52 13.50
C THR A 166 -16.23 -25.80 14.22
N ASP A 167 -15.15 -25.78 13.42
CA ASP A 167 -13.76 -25.79 13.91
C ASP A 167 -13.16 -24.38 14.06
N ALA A 168 -13.93 -23.31 13.80
CA ALA A 168 -13.49 -21.92 14.00
C ALA A 168 -13.19 -21.64 15.49
N PRO A 169 -12.37 -20.61 15.81
CA PRO A 169 -12.12 -20.22 17.20
C PRO A 169 -13.40 -19.85 17.94
N LEU A 170 -13.51 -20.35 19.17
CA LEU A 170 -14.66 -20.15 20.06
C LEU A 170 -14.25 -19.42 21.33
N GLU A 171 -14.68 -18.18 21.47
CA GLU A 171 -14.34 -17.34 22.62
C GLU A 171 -15.37 -17.42 23.73
N PHE A 172 -14.96 -17.94 24.86
CA PHE A 172 -15.78 -17.85 26.07
C PHE A 172 -15.47 -16.56 26.81
N MET A 173 -16.47 -15.68 26.95
CA MET A 173 -16.37 -14.40 27.63
C MET A 173 -16.80 -14.51 29.09
N LYS A 174 -15.97 -13.95 29.99
CA LYS A 174 -16.29 -13.79 31.40
C LYS A 174 -15.45 -12.69 32.04
N GLY A 175 -15.97 -12.05 33.09
CA GLY A 175 -15.24 -10.99 33.80
C GLY A 175 -13.89 -11.47 34.34
N ARG A 176 -13.82 -12.67 34.90
CA ARG A 176 -12.61 -13.33 35.43
C ARG A 176 -12.68 -14.83 35.23
N PHE A 177 -11.53 -15.47 35.16
CA PHE A 177 -11.36 -16.92 35.00
C PHE A 177 -10.50 -17.45 36.14
N SER A 178 -10.88 -18.64 36.68
CA SER A 178 -9.98 -19.45 37.49
C SER A 178 -9.33 -20.54 36.69
N LYS A 179 -8.22 -21.11 37.15
CA LYS A 179 -7.51 -22.23 36.51
C LYS A 179 -8.41 -23.44 36.29
N GLU A 180 -9.19 -23.79 37.30
CA GLU A 180 -10.13 -24.92 37.27
C GLU A 180 -11.22 -24.72 36.17
N MET A 181 -11.66 -23.48 36.02
CA MET A 181 -12.65 -23.16 34.99
C MET A 181 -12.03 -23.29 33.60
N ILE A 182 -10.81 -22.79 33.41
CA ILE A 182 -10.09 -22.93 32.12
C ILE A 182 -9.91 -24.39 31.78
N ASP A 183 -9.48 -25.22 32.73
CA ASP A 183 -9.30 -26.66 32.54
C ASP A 183 -10.61 -27.36 32.16
N THR A 184 -11.69 -26.99 32.82
CA THR A 184 -13.03 -27.54 32.56
C THR A 184 -13.50 -27.18 31.15
N CYS A 185 -13.25 -25.93 30.72
CA CYS A 185 -13.62 -25.47 29.37
C CYS A 185 -12.75 -26.13 28.30
N ALA A 186 -11.45 -26.18 28.49
CA ALA A 186 -10.49 -26.75 27.54
C ALA A 186 -10.70 -28.27 27.33
N ALA A 187 -11.17 -28.97 28.37
CA ALA A 187 -11.51 -30.40 28.24
C ALA A 187 -12.71 -30.68 27.31
N LYS A 188 -13.54 -29.66 27.04
CA LYS A 188 -14.79 -29.79 26.26
C LYS A 188 -14.76 -29.10 24.89
N VAL A 189 -13.93 -28.07 24.74
CA VAL A 189 -13.88 -27.26 23.51
C VAL A 189 -12.44 -27.20 23.01
N LYS A 190 -12.20 -27.76 21.83
CA LYS A 190 -10.87 -27.90 21.23
C LYS A 190 -10.27 -26.57 20.78
N ASN A 191 -11.08 -25.70 20.18
CA ASN A 191 -10.64 -24.41 19.62
C ASN A 191 -11.00 -23.25 20.55
N LEU A 192 -10.84 -23.47 21.87
CA LEU A 192 -11.18 -22.52 22.91
C LEU A 192 -10.25 -21.30 22.91
N VAL A 193 -10.82 -20.12 23.03
CA VAL A 193 -10.15 -18.88 23.35
C VAL A 193 -10.74 -18.34 24.66
N ILE A 194 -9.89 -17.90 25.58
CA ILE A 194 -10.32 -17.29 26.86
C ILE A 194 -10.38 -15.78 26.68
N ARG A 195 -11.54 -15.18 27.01
CA ARG A 195 -11.78 -13.75 26.79
C ARG A 195 -12.26 -13.05 28.09
N PRO A 196 -11.32 -12.67 29.00
CA PRO A 196 -11.62 -11.90 30.21
C PRO A 196 -11.91 -10.43 29.88
N LYS A 197 -12.49 -9.70 30.86
CA LYS A 197 -12.50 -8.23 30.79
C LYS A 197 -11.07 -7.70 30.81
N SER A 198 -10.77 -6.74 29.95
CA SER A 198 -9.41 -6.21 29.76
C SER A 198 -8.70 -5.79 31.07
N THR A 199 -9.44 -5.17 31.99
CA THR A 199 -8.93 -4.73 33.31
C THR A 199 -8.66 -5.87 34.30
N ASN A 200 -9.08 -7.08 33.99
CA ASN A 200 -8.90 -8.27 34.84
C ASN A 200 -7.86 -9.26 34.28
N VAL A 201 -7.19 -8.92 33.20
CA VAL A 201 -6.10 -9.73 32.66
C VAL A 201 -4.88 -9.60 33.58
N THR A 202 -4.27 -10.74 33.86
CA THR A 202 -3.01 -10.82 34.63
C THR A 202 -2.00 -11.65 33.89
N GLN A 203 -0.71 -11.42 34.10
CA GLN A 203 0.35 -12.23 33.49
C GLN A 203 0.17 -13.72 33.85
N GLU A 204 -0.16 -14.04 35.10
CA GLU A 204 -0.40 -15.41 35.55
C GLU A 204 -1.50 -16.11 34.74
N LEU A 205 -2.60 -15.40 34.44
CA LEU A 205 -3.69 -15.94 33.60
C LEU A 205 -3.20 -16.24 32.18
N VAL A 206 -2.48 -15.30 31.58
CA VAL A 206 -1.98 -15.43 30.22
C VAL A 206 -0.99 -16.59 30.14
N ASP A 207 0.00 -16.63 31.03
CA ASP A 207 1.00 -17.72 31.07
C ASP A 207 0.34 -19.09 31.26
N TYR A 208 -0.67 -19.16 32.14
CA TYR A 208 -1.41 -20.41 32.37
C TYR A 208 -2.15 -20.88 31.10
N CYS A 209 -2.87 -19.99 30.43
CA CYS A 209 -3.55 -20.31 29.15
C CYS A 209 -2.55 -20.74 28.09
N HIS A 210 -1.45 -19.98 27.91
CA HIS A 210 -0.42 -20.29 26.93
C HIS A 210 0.27 -21.63 27.19
N SER A 211 0.49 -22.01 28.47
CA SER A 211 1.05 -23.33 28.83
C SER A 211 0.17 -24.50 28.37
N LYS A 212 -1.09 -24.22 28.08
CA LYS A 212 -2.07 -25.19 27.54
C LYS A 212 -2.37 -25.00 26.07
N GLY A 213 -1.70 -24.09 25.38
CA GLY A 213 -1.95 -23.75 23.98
C GLY A 213 -3.25 -22.97 23.75
N ILE A 214 -3.80 -22.33 24.79
CA ILE A 214 -5.05 -21.56 24.70
C ILE A 214 -4.74 -20.08 24.49
N PRO A 215 -5.17 -19.47 23.39
CA PRO A 215 -5.04 -18.03 23.19
C PRO A 215 -5.87 -17.22 24.17
N VAL A 216 -5.40 -16.02 24.50
CA VAL A 216 -6.12 -15.05 25.33
C VAL A 216 -6.40 -13.81 24.51
N GLU A 217 -7.68 -13.42 24.44
CA GLU A 217 -8.13 -12.10 23.99
C GLU A 217 -8.86 -11.40 25.12
N CYS A 218 -9.25 -10.14 24.96
CA CYS A 218 -9.99 -9.44 25.99
C CYS A 218 -11.14 -8.62 25.41
N TYR A 219 -12.09 -8.23 26.28
CA TYR A 219 -13.15 -7.31 25.89
C TYR A 219 -13.18 -6.07 26.77
N GLY A 220 -13.79 -5.00 26.24
CA GLY A 220 -14.06 -3.79 27.00
C GLY A 220 -12.77 -3.03 27.35
N ILE A 221 -11.92 -2.76 26.38
CA ILE A 221 -10.78 -1.85 26.54
C ILE A 221 -11.35 -0.45 26.79
N PRO A 222 -11.00 0.20 27.93
CA PRO A 222 -11.52 1.53 28.23
C PRO A 222 -11.05 2.58 27.23
N VAL A 223 -11.95 3.50 26.91
CA VAL A 223 -11.66 4.66 26.05
C VAL A 223 -10.42 5.42 26.57
N GLY A 224 -9.53 5.81 25.67
CA GLY A 224 -8.34 6.60 26.02
C GLY A 224 -7.23 5.85 26.77
N ASN A 225 -7.32 4.52 26.94
CA ASN A 225 -6.34 3.77 27.74
C ASN A 225 -5.36 2.94 26.88
N GLY A 226 -4.53 3.64 26.08
CA GLY A 226 -3.49 3.01 25.27
C GLY A 226 -2.40 2.31 26.10
N GLU A 227 -2.10 2.79 27.29
CA GLU A 227 -1.12 2.14 28.18
C GLU A 227 -1.59 0.74 28.63
N LEU A 228 -2.90 0.56 28.86
CA LEU A 228 -3.43 -0.77 29.13
C LEU A 228 -3.25 -1.68 27.91
N VAL A 229 -3.45 -1.18 26.69
CA VAL A 229 -3.26 -1.97 25.47
C VAL A 229 -1.80 -2.39 25.31
N LYS A 230 -0.84 -1.48 25.48
CA LYS A 230 0.60 -1.81 25.47
C LYS A 230 0.93 -2.88 26.50
N LYS A 231 0.37 -2.78 27.71
CA LYS A 231 0.53 -3.78 28.78
C LYS A 231 -0.08 -5.12 28.38
N LEU A 232 -1.27 -5.16 27.80
CA LEU A 232 -1.92 -6.39 27.33
C LEU A 232 -1.07 -7.11 26.26
N ILE A 233 -0.52 -6.34 25.31
CA ILE A 233 0.41 -6.83 24.29
C ILE A 233 1.65 -7.43 24.95
N SER A 234 2.29 -6.73 25.89
CA SER A 234 3.49 -7.22 26.57
C SER A 234 3.23 -8.49 27.40
N MET A 235 2.00 -8.70 27.83
CA MET A 235 1.58 -9.94 28.49
C MET A 235 1.35 -11.10 27.52
N GLY A 236 1.26 -10.86 26.21
CA GLY A 236 0.97 -11.88 25.21
C GLY A 236 -0.53 -12.03 24.89
N VAL A 237 -1.37 -11.05 25.21
CA VAL A 237 -2.79 -11.03 24.81
C VAL A 237 -2.88 -10.80 23.31
N ARG A 238 -3.64 -11.65 22.59
CA ARG A 238 -3.71 -11.66 21.13
C ARG A 238 -4.58 -10.54 20.56
N GLY A 239 -5.61 -10.06 21.27
CA GLY A 239 -6.50 -9.05 20.74
C GLY A 239 -7.51 -8.52 21.77
N GLY A 240 -8.32 -7.55 21.33
CA GLY A 240 -9.38 -7.01 22.17
C GLY A 240 -10.29 -6.01 21.48
N THR A 241 -11.53 -5.86 22.05
CA THR A 241 -12.50 -4.88 21.55
C THR A 241 -12.32 -3.51 22.18
N CYS A 242 -12.45 -2.47 21.35
CA CYS A 242 -12.54 -1.07 21.81
C CYS A 242 -13.62 -0.30 21.04
N ASN A 243 -14.13 0.77 21.67
CA ASN A 243 -15.07 1.68 21.03
C ASN A 243 -14.35 2.83 20.30
N ASP A 244 -13.19 3.25 20.80
CA ASP A 244 -12.46 4.43 20.35
C ASP A 244 -10.99 4.09 20.16
N TRP A 245 -10.58 3.88 18.91
CA TRP A 245 -9.19 3.59 18.56
C TRP A 245 -8.30 4.85 18.61
N GLU A 246 -8.85 6.04 18.26
CA GLU A 246 -8.09 7.30 18.27
C GLU A 246 -7.70 7.70 19.68
N GLY A 247 -8.64 7.57 20.62
CA GLY A 247 -8.40 7.88 22.04
C GLY A 247 -7.42 6.93 22.74
N LEU A 248 -7.11 5.77 22.14
CA LEU A 248 -6.07 4.89 22.66
C LEU A 248 -4.66 5.46 22.49
N GLY A 249 -4.48 6.49 21.67
CA GLY A 249 -3.15 7.07 21.39
C GLY A 249 -2.15 6.03 20.87
N LEU A 250 -2.67 5.06 20.18
CA LEU A 250 -1.89 3.99 19.55
C LEU A 250 -1.44 4.52 18.20
N ASP A 251 -0.38 5.31 18.21
CA ASP A 251 0.25 5.88 17.03
C ASP A 251 0.70 4.76 16.09
N GLY A 252 -0.23 4.26 15.26
CA GLY A 252 0.04 3.31 14.16
C GLY A 252 0.75 1.98 14.50
N ASN A 253 1.23 1.81 15.73
CA ASN A 253 2.14 0.72 16.13
C ASN A 253 1.44 -0.53 16.69
N LEU A 254 0.10 -0.60 16.61
CA LEU A 254 -0.67 -1.80 16.98
C LEU A 254 -1.13 -2.57 15.75
N GLY A 255 -0.59 -2.27 14.61
CA GLY A 255 -0.89 -3.00 13.40
C GLY A 255 -0.26 -4.39 13.44
N THR A 256 -1.06 -5.44 13.31
CA THR A 256 -0.59 -6.58 12.55
C THR A 256 0.01 -6.03 11.28
N GLN A 257 1.31 -6.29 11.08
CA GLN A 257 1.95 -6.02 9.80
C GLN A 257 1.11 -6.69 8.71
N THR A 258 0.48 -5.90 7.84
CA THR A 258 -0.40 -6.43 6.78
C THR A 258 0.36 -6.82 5.54
N TYR A 259 1.63 -6.42 5.44
CA TYR A 259 2.51 -6.71 4.32
C TYR A 259 3.48 -7.88 4.66
N PRO A 260 3.98 -8.63 3.68
CA PRO A 260 4.96 -9.69 3.88
C PRO A 260 6.22 -9.21 4.62
N ARG A 261 6.75 -10.03 5.53
CA ARG A 261 7.91 -9.67 6.37
C ARG A 261 9.12 -9.17 5.59
N TRP A 262 9.37 -9.75 4.41
CA TRP A 262 10.52 -9.37 3.60
C TRP A 262 10.47 -7.92 3.12
N LEU A 263 9.26 -7.35 2.97
CA LEU A 263 9.08 -5.95 2.59
C LEU A 263 9.64 -4.97 3.64
N GLY A 264 9.66 -5.36 4.91
CA GLY A 264 10.26 -4.58 5.99
C GLY A 264 11.77 -4.32 5.80
N SER A 265 12.46 -5.13 5.00
CA SER A 265 13.88 -4.98 4.65
C SER A 265 14.13 -4.77 3.16
N ALA A 266 13.08 -4.60 2.36
CA ALA A 266 13.21 -4.42 0.92
C ALA A 266 13.90 -3.11 0.56
N ALA A 267 14.73 -3.16 -0.47
CA ALA A 267 15.26 -2.03 -1.21
C ALA A 267 15.13 -2.35 -2.70
N ILE A 268 14.39 -1.51 -3.42
CA ILE A 268 13.98 -1.78 -4.80
C ILE A 268 14.90 -1.04 -5.78
N TYR A 269 15.43 -1.77 -6.76
CA TYR A 269 16.11 -1.22 -7.90
C TYR A 269 15.17 -1.24 -9.11
N HIS A 270 14.79 -0.08 -9.61
CA HIS A 270 13.83 0.07 -10.70
C HIS A 270 14.53 0.06 -12.05
N ILE A 271 14.16 -0.86 -12.92
CA ILE A 271 14.77 -1.08 -14.25
C ILE A 271 13.78 -0.76 -15.35
N TYR A 272 14.20 0.09 -16.30
CA TYR A 272 13.53 0.25 -17.58
C TYR A 272 14.20 -0.69 -18.60
N PRO A 273 13.55 -1.79 -19.00
CA PRO A 273 14.23 -2.91 -19.67
C PRO A 273 14.91 -2.51 -20.97
N SER A 274 14.24 -1.73 -21.85
CA SER A 274 14.78 -1.31 -23.15
C SER A 274 16.13 -0.58 -23.07
N SER A 275 16.50 -0.06 -21.88
CA SER A 275 17.68 0.78 -21.71
C SER A 275 18.65 0.30 -20.64
N PHE A 276 18.45 -0.87 -20.04
CA PHE A 276 19.32 -1.33 -18.97
C PHE A 276 20.57 -2.06 -19.47
N LYS A 277 20.38 -3.13 -20.25
CA LYS A 277 21.49 -3.89 -20.86
C LYS A 277 20.97 -4.70 -22.05
N ASP A 278 21.56 -4.49 -23.19
CA ASP A 278 21.37 -5.27 -24.41
C ASP A 278 22.36 -6.44 -24.41
N SER A 279 21.86 -7.67 -24.53
CA SER A 279 22.66 -8.88 -24.51
C SER A 279 22.95 -9.45 -25.90
N ASP A 280 22.08 -9.21 -26.89
CA ASP A 280 22.16 -9.78 -28.24
C ASP A 280 22.64 -8.81 -29.32
N GLY A 281 22.72 -7.51 -29.01
CA GLY A 281 23.27 -6.48 -29.87
C GLY A 281 22.30 -5.94 -30.92
N ASP A 282 21.00 -5.97 -30.60
CA ASP A 282 19.96 -5.39 -31.49
C ASP A 282 19.70 -3.90 -31.24
N GLY A 283 20.20 -3.35 -30.14
CA GLY A 283 20.09 -1.96 -29.72
C GLY A 283 19.04 -1.70 -28.64
N TYR A 284 18.32 -2.72 -28.21
CA TYR A 284 17.38 -2.69 -27.10
C TYR A 284 17.90 -3.54 -25.94
N GLY A 285 17.62 -3.13 -24.73
CA GLY A 285 17.88 -3.95 -23.56
C GLY A 285 16.85 -5.08 -23.44
N ASP A 286 17.25 -6.16 -22.79
CA ASP A 286 16.47 -7.39 -22.74
C ASP A 286 16.58 -8.10 -21.36
N LEU A 287 15.79 -9.18 -21.14
CA LEU A 287 15.75 -9.92 -19.88
C LEU A 287 17.07 -10.65 -19.57
N GLU A 288 17.76 -11.12 -20.59
CA GLU A 288 19.08 -11.77 -20.44
C GLU A 288 20.13 -10.74 -20.01
N GLY A 289 20.08 -9.54 -20.59
CA GLY A 289 20.89 -8.40 -20.16
C GLY A 289 20.64 -8.05 -18.69
N ILE A 290 19.37 -7.99 -18.24
CA ILE A 290 19.03 -7.78 -16.83
C ILE A 290 19.60 -8.92 -16.00
N ARG A 291 19.40 -10.17 -16.39
CA ARG A 291 19.90 -11.36 -15.69
C ARG A 291 21.41 -11.32 -15.52
N SER A 292 22.15 -10.89 -16.53
CA SER A 292 23.62 -10.76 -16.52
C SER A 292 24.14 -9.73 -15.50
N LYS A 293 23.26 -8.84 -15.00
CA LYS A 293 23.60 -7.74 -14.07
C LYS A 293 23.03 -7.92 -12.66
N LEU A 294 22.44 -9.06 -12.33
CA LEU A 294 21.89 -9.33 -10.99
C LEU A 294 22.95 -9.26 -9.89
N ASP A 295 24.21 -9.67 -10.17
CA ASP A 295 25.30 -9.55 -9.21
C ASP A 295 25.64 -8.09 -8.91
N TYR A 296 25.58 -7.21 -9.91
CA TYR A 296 25.74 -5.78 -9.72
C TYR A 296 24.67 -5.20 -8.80
N VAL A 297 23.43 -5.56 -9.03
CA VAL A 297 22.28 -5.10 -8.20
C VAL A 297 22.42 -5.59 -6.76
N LYS A 298 22.80 -6.86 -6.58
CA LYS A 298 23.05 -7.45 -5.25
C LYS A 298 24.23 -6.79 -4.54
N ASP A 299 25.32 -6.55 -5.25
CA ASP A 299 26.56 -5.96 -4.68
C ASP A 299 26.32 -4.52 -4.17
N LEU A 300 25.42 -3.76 -4.83
CA LEU A 300 24.97 -2.47 -4.32
C LEU A 300 24.21 -2.57 -3.00
N GLY A 301 23.56 -3.70 -2.73
CA GLY A 301 22.75 -3.93 -1.54
C GLY A 301 21.22 -3.92 -1.79
N PHE A 302 20.78 -3.90 -3.04
CA PHE A 302 19.37 -4.09 -3.38
C PHE A 302 18.99 -5.57 -3.30
N ASN A 303 17.79 -5.84 -2.82
CA ASN A 303 17.23 -7.18 -2.69
C ASN A 303 15.88 -7.35 -3.42
N THR A 304 15.50 -6.37 -4.19
CA THR A 304 14.29 -6.40 -5.02
C THR A 304 14.54 -5.63 -6.31
N ILE A 305 14.11 -6.16 -7.45
CA ILE A 305 14.04 -5.42 -8.72
C ILE A 305 12.58 -5.20 -9.10
N TRP A 306 12.29 -4.02 -9.62
CA TRP A 306 11.05 -3.71 -10.32
C TRP A 306 11.37 -3.44 -11.78
N ILE A 307 10.80 -4.23 -12.68
CA ILE A 307 10.99 -4.14 -14.13
C ILE A 307 9.75 -3.48 -14.72
N SER A 308 9.92 -2.35 -15.44
CA SER A 308 8.88 -1.69 -16.24
C SER A 308 8.34 -2.65 -17.30
N PRO A 309 7.19 -2.35 -17.98
CA PRO A 309 6.46 -3.34 -18.77
C PRO A 309 7.32 -4.13 -19.75
N VAL A 310 7.13 -5.45 -19.74
CA VAL A 310 7.82 -6.40 -20.63
C VAL A 310 6.84 -7.29 -21.40
N PHE A 311 5.52 -7.11 -21.22
CA PHE A 311 4.51 -7.86 -21.95
C PHE A 311 4.40 -7.38 -23.38
N CYS A 312 3.83 -8.22 -24.26
CA CYS A 312 3.64 -7.85 -25.67
C CYS A 312 2.91 -6.51 -25.82
N SER A 313 3.44 -5.62 -26.65
CA SER A 313 2.96 -4.26 -26.84
C SER A 313 3.26 -3.78 -28.27
N GLU A 314 2.51 -2.78 -28.73
CA GLU A 314 2.86 -2.02 -29.93
C GLU A 314 3.83 -0.86 -29.64
N PHE A 315 4.14 -0.64 -28.34
CA PHE A 315 5.01 0.44 -27.87
C PHE A 315 4.55 1.85 -28.24
N GLU A 316 3.24 2.07 -28.34
CA GLU A 316 2.68 3.40 -28.51
C GLU A 316 2.71 4.23 -27.21
N ASP A 317 3.01 3.58 -26.07
CA ASP A 317 3.25 4.20 -24.75
C ASP A 317 4.36 3.44 -23.98
N GLY A 318 5.48 3.15 -24.63
CA GLY A 318 6.64 2.56 -23.97
C GLY A 318 6.40 1.22 -23.28
N GLY A 319 5.47 0.40 -23.80
CA GLY A 319 5.11 -0.89 -23.27
C GLY A 319 3.85 -0.92 -22.40
N TYR A 320 3.21 0.24 -22.13
CA TYR A 320 1.96 0.29 -21.36
C TYR A 320 0.69 0.04 -22.18
N ASP A 321 0.78 -0.11 -23.50
CA ASP A 321 -0.29 -0.48 -24.42
C ASP A 321 -0.23 -1.99 -24.71
N ILE A 322 -0.68 -2.80 -23.75
CA ILE A 322 -0.53 -4.27 -23.78
C ILE A 322 -1.38 -4.90 -24.90
N THR A 323 -0.77 -5.81 -25.67
CA THR A 323 -1.45 -6.64 -26.67
C THR A 323 -1.60 -8.11 -26.27
N ASP A 324 -0.82 -8.57 -25.29
CA ASP A 324 -0.95 -9.92 -24.69
C ASP A 324 -0.33 -9.92 -23.29
N TYR A 325 -1.16 -10.16 -22.26
CA TYR A 325 -0.73 -10.19 -20.85
C TYR A 325 0.00 -11.47 -20.47
N TYR A 326 -0.10 -12.52 -21.26
CA TYR A 326 0.44 -13.85 -20.95
C TYR A 326 1.77 -14.14 -21.65
N LYS A 327 2.28 -13.16 -22.40
CA LYS A 327 3.47 -13.33 -23.20
C LYS A 327 4.43 -12.15 -23.02
N ILE A 328 5.69 -12.48 -22.81
CA ILE A 328 6.80 -11.52 -22.89
C ILE A 328 6.96 -11.08 -24.34
N ASP A 329 7.15 -9.78 -24.54
CA ASP A 329 7.41 -9.23 -25.86
C ASP A 329 8.72 -9.79 -26.44
N PRO A 330 8.73 -10.22 -27.71
CA PRO A 330 9.94 -10.76 -28.36
C PRO A 330 11.17 -9.83 -28.29
N ARG A 331 10.98 -8.53 -28.18
CA ARG A 331 12.06 -7.54 -27.93
C ARG A 331 12.85 -7.86 -26.66
N PHE A 332 12.17 -8.34 -25.65
CA PHE A 332 12.78 -8.61 -24.32
C PHE A 332 13.13 -10.08 -24.13
N GLY A 333 12.68 -10.97 -25.01
CA GLY A 333 12.89 -12.40 -24.92
C GLY A 333 11.60 -13.20 -24.86
N THR A 334 11.56 -14.24 -24.03
CA THR A 334 10.44 -15.16 -23.90
C THR A 334 9.98 -15.33 -22.45
N ASN A 335 8.83 -15.98 -22.24
CA ASN A 335 8.38 -16.38 -20.91
C ASN A 335 9.43 -17.23 -20.16
N SER A 336 10.16 -18.10 -20.89
CA SER A 336 11.22 -18.91 -20.30
C SER A 336 12.43 -18.09 -19.87
N ASP A 337 12.73 -16.99 -20.57
CA ASP A 337 13.79 -16.05 -20.18
C ASP A 337 13.42 -15.31 -18.89
N LEU A 338 12.16 -14.90 -18.74
CA LEU A 338 11.68 -14.33 -17.48
C LEU A 338 11.77 -15.34 -16.33
N VAL A 339 11.34 -16.59 -16.53
CA VAL A 339 11.44 -17.63 -15.50
C VAL A 339 12.89 -17.81 -15.07
N ARG A 340 13.84 -17.92 -16.00
CA ARG A 340 15.28 -18.04 -15.68
C ARG A 340 15.80 -16.82 -14.91
N LEU A 341 15.36 -15.62 -15.31
CA LEU A 341 15.72 -14.39 -14.58
C LEU A 341 15.22 -14.43 -13.13
N VAL A 342 13.97 -14.84 -12.93
CA VAL A 342 13.35 -14.97 -11.59
C VAL A 342 14.08 -16.00 -10.74
N GLU A 343 14.38 -17.18 -11.29
CA GLU A 343 15.13 -18.24 -10.59
C GLU A 343 16.54 -17.78 -10.18
N ASP A 344 17.27 -17.14 -11.10
CA ASP A 344 18.60 -16.60 -10.82
C ASP A 344 18.54 -15.46 -9.79
N ALA A 345 17.55 -14.58 -9.87
CA ALA A 345 17.33 -13.51 -8.88
C ALA A 345 17.06 -14.11 -7.49
N HIS A 346 16.16 -15.08 -7.39
CA HIS A 346 15.86 -15.78 -6.13
C HIS A 346 17.09 -16.49 -5.55
N SER A 347 17.91 -17.14 -6.39
CA SER A 347 19.15 -17.77 -5.95
C SER A 347 20.13 -16.78 -5.30
N LYS A 348 20.02 -15.50 -5.66
CA LYS A 348 20.81 -14.39 -5.12
C LYS A 348 20.10 -13.65 -3.97
N GLY A 349 18.86 -14.05 -3.60
CA GLY A 349 18.03 -13.40 -2.59
C GLY A 349 17.39 -12.08 -3.08
N ILE A 350 17.22 -11.94 -4.38
CA ILE A 350 16.57 -10.79 -5.03
C ILE A 350 15.14 -11.16 -5.42
N LYS A 351 14.17 -10.36 -5.01
CA LYS A 351 12.76 -10.44 -5.38
C LYS A 351 12.51 -9.74 -6.72
N VAL A 352 11.52 -10.21 -7.49
CA VAL A 352 11.20 -9.66 -8.82
C VAL A 352 9.76 -9.17 -8.86
N CYS A 353 9.57 -7.88 -9.15
CA CYS A 353 8.28 -7.25 -9.39
C CYS A 353 8.17 -6.81 -10.85
N LEU A 354 6.99 -6.98 -11.45
CA LEU A 354 6.67 -6.52 -12.80
C LEU A 354 5.64 -5.39 -12.76
N ASP A 355 5.44 -4.72 -13.90
CA ASP A 355 4.30 -3.81 -14.09
C ASP A 355 3.02 -4.58 -14.44
N LEU A 356 1.89 -4.19 -13.82
CA LEU A 356 0.55 -4.68 -14.13
C LEU A 356 -0.32 -3.53 -14.63
N VAL A 357 -0.58 -3.51 -15.93
CA VAL A 357 -1.45 -2.52 -16.55
C VAL A 357 -2.89 -2.98 -16.43
N ALA A 358 -3.51 -2.80 -15.26
CA ALA A 358 -4.84 -3.32 -14.97
C ALA A 358 -5.98 -2.51 -15.61
N GLY A 359 -5.73 -1.25 -15.98
CA GLY A 359 -6.79 -0.30 -16.35
C GLY A 359 -7.20 -0.29 -17.82
N HIS A 360 -6.38 -0.83 -18.72
CA HIS A 360 -6.58 -0.75 -20.17
C HIS A 360 -5.74 -1.77 -20.93
N THR A 361 -6.03 -1.93 -22.20
CA THR A 361 -5.19 -2.67 -23.17
C THR A 361 -4.78 -1.73 -24.31
N SER A 362 -3.97 -2.21 -25.27
CA SER A 362 -3.86 -1.60 -26.61
C SER A 362 -5.18 -1.74 -27.36
N ASP A 363 -5.45 -0.82 -28.31
CA ASP A 363 -6.54 -1.00 -29.29
C ASP A 363 -6.24 -2.11 -30.32
N LYS A 364 -5.06 -2.71 -30.26
CA LYS A 364 -4.64 -3.91 -31.02
C LYS A 364 -4.78 -5.21 -30.23
N HIS A 365 -5.11 -5.15 -28.96
CA HIS A 365 -5.33 -6.34 -28.15
C HIS A 365 -6.44 -7.19 -28.75
N PRO A 366 -6.29 -8.53 -28.89
CA PRO A 366 -7.33 -9.40 -29.44
C PRO A 366 -8.71 -9.22 -28.80
N TRP A 367 -8.75 -8.97 -27.48
CA TRP A 367 -10.01 -8.70 -26.76
C TRP A 367 -10.72 -7.45 -27.27
N PHE A 368 -9.97 -6.36 -27.52
CA PHE A 368 -10.55 -5.14 -28.06
C PHE A 368 -10.98 -5.32 -29.52
N VAL A 369 -10.17 -5.98 -30.33
CA VAL A 369 -10.49 -6.24 -31.75
C VAL A 369 -11.77 -7.07 -31.87
N GLU A 370 -11.94 -8.13 -31.06
CA GLU A 370 -13.18 -8.91 -31.03
C GLU A 370 -14.37 -8.09 -30.53
N SER A 371 -14.21 -7.38 -29.42
CA SER A 371 -15.26 -6.50 -28.88
C SER A 371 -15.69 -5.44 -29.89
N ALA A 372 -14.76 -4.82 -30.60
CA ALA A 372 -15.03 -3.81 -31.63
C ALA A 372 -15.73 -4.37 -32.89
N GLY A 373 -15.61 -5.68 -33.14
CA GLY A 373 -16.24 -6.39 -34.26
C GLY A 373 -17.75 -6.43 -34.23
N GLY A 374 -18.38 -6.08 -33.08
CA GLY A 374 -19.81 -5.83 -32.97
C GLY A 374 -20.65 -7.04 -32.54
N ASP A 375 -20.08 -8.23 -32.39
CA ASP A 375 -20.81 -9.37 -31.82
C ASP A 375 -21.05 -9.11 -30.32
N ARG A 376 -22.32 -8.84 -29.98
CA ARG A 376 -22.73 -8.56 -28.59
C ARG A 376 -22.76 -9.80 -27.70
N ASN A 377 -22.67 -11.00 -28.28
CA ASN A 377 -22.61 -12.27 -27.59
C ASN A 377 -21.18 -12.86 -27.55
N GLY A 378 -20.21 -12.17 -28.16
CA GLY A 378 -18.80 -12.54 -28.11
C GLY A 378 -18.26 -12.55 -26.71
N HIS A 379 -17.25 -13.36 -26.44
CA HIS A 379 -16.67 -13.52 -25.11
C HIS A 379 -16.17 -12.19 -24.53
N TYR A 380 -15.55 -11.37 -25.36
CA TYR A 380 -14.98 -10.09 -24.94
C TYR A 380 -15.90 -8.89 -25.20
N ALA A 381 -17.16 -9.11 -25.57
CA ALA A 381 -18.10 -8.05 -25.96
C ALA A 381 -18.21 -6.95 -24.90
N ASP A 382 -18.24 -7.31 -23.62
CA ASP A 382 -18.41 -6.40 -22.50
C ASP A 382 -17.12 -6.14 -21.67
N TYR A 383 -15.96 -6.52 -22.22
CA TYR A 383 -14.66 -6.19 -21.61
C TYR A 383 -14.34 -4.71 -21.71
N TYR A 384 -15.00 -3.98 -22.61
CA TYR A 384 -14.79 -2.54 -22.84
C TYR A 384 -16.11 -1.77 -22.79
N LEU A 385 -16.02 -0.48 -22.54
CA LEU A 385 -17.16 0.42 -22.46
C LEU A 385 -17.42 1.06 -23.82
N TRP A 386 -18.61 0.78 -24.39
CA TRP A 386 -19.05 1.26 -25.69
C TRP A 386 -20.36 2.05 -25.60
N THR A 387 -20.54 3.04 -26.48
CA THR A 387 -21.82 3.75 -26.59
C THR A 387 -22.08 4.26 -28.01
N ASP A 388 -23.33 4.25 -28.42
CA ASP A 388 -23.84 4.90 -29.61
C ASP A 388 -24.34 6.33 -29.35
N ALA A 389 -24.33 6.75 -28.11
CA ALA A 389 -24.80 8.07 -27.69
C ALA A 389 -23.87 9.19 -28.13
N ASP A 390 -24.42 10.40 -28.26
CA ASP A 390 -23.59 11.59 -28.52
C ASP A 390 -22.70 11.92 -27.31
N LYS A 391 -21.54 12.52 -27.58
CA LYS A 391 -20.59 12.95 -26.54
C LYS A 391 -21.19 13.90 -25.47
N ASN A 392 -22.33 14.50 -25.74
CA ASN A 392 -23.05 15.33 -24.78
C ASN A 392 -23.95 14.53 -23.83
N ALA A 393 -24.28 13.29 -24.16
CA ALA A 393 -25.10 12.39 -23.35
C ALA A 393 -24.31 11.65 -22.27
N VAL A 394 -22.97 11.56 -22.40
CA VAL A 394 -22.11 10.95 -21.39
C VAL A 394 -21.92 11.87 -20.19
N ARG A 395 -21.45 11.33 -19.06
CA ARG A 395 -21.17 12.13 -17.85
C ARG A 395 -20.20 13.26 -18.15
N LYS A 396 -20.49 14.46 -17.66
CA LYS A 396 -19.64 15.65 -17.88
C LYS A 396 -18.17 15.41 -17.46
N SER A 397 -17.96 14.72 -16.37
CA SER A 397 -16.62 14.35 -15.84
C SER A 397 -15.87 13.39 -16.76
N GLU A 398 -16.56 12.60 -17.57
CA GLU A 398 -15.99 11.55 -18.43
C GLU A 398 -15.87 11.97 -19.89
N LYS A 399 -16.37 13.14 -20.30
CA LYS A 399 -16.37 13.58 -21.71
C LYS A 399 -15.02 13.44 -22.41
N LYS A 400 -13.92 13.70 -21.72
CA LYS A 400 -12.56 13.59 -22.28
C LYS A 400 -12.05 12.16 -22.37
N LYS A 401 -12.73 11.21 -21.71
CA LYS A 401 -12.41 9.79 -21.73
C LYS A 401 -13.08 9.06 -22.91
N TRP A 402 -14.09 9.62 -23.55
CA TRP A 402 -14.80 9.01 -24.66
C TRP A 402 -14.13 9.40 -25.98
N VAL A 403 -13.63 8.39 -26.70
CA VAL A 403 -12.99 8.50 -28.02
C VAL A 403 -14.06 8.32 -29.09
N ALA A 404 -14.24 9.33 -29.92
CA ALA A 404 -15.16 9.28 -31.06
C ALA A 404 -14.46 8.59 -32.26
N LYS A 405 -14.56 7.26 -32.30
CA LYS A 405 -14.06 6.41 -33.36
C LYS A 405 -15.07 5.28 -33.55
N GLU A 406 -15.70 5.28 -34.71
CA GLU A 406 -16.79 4.37 -35.03
C GLU A 406 -16.29 2.97 -35.35
N TYR A 407 -16.87 1.99 -34.70
CA TYR A 407 -16.69 0.57 -34.91
C TYR A 407 -18.06 -0.12 -35.01
N PRO A 408 -18.16 -1.36 -35.53
CA PRO A 408 -19.43 -2.11 -35.54
C PRO A 408 -20.08 -2.24 -34.17
N ARG A 409 -19.30 -2.16 -33.08
CA ARG A 409 -19.78 -2.24 -31.69
C ARG A 409 -20.43 -0.95 -31.18
N GLY A 410 -19.98 0.20 -31.61
CA GLY A 410 -20.50 1.50 -31.17
C GLY A 410 -19.73 2.69 -31.74
N LYS A 411 -20.31 3.89 -31.64
CA LYS A 411 -19.73 5.15 -32.12
C LYS A 411 -18.56 5.67 -31.29
N MET A 412 -18.50 5.29 -30.02
CA MET A 412 -17.44 5.71 -29.10
C MET A 412 -17.10 4.56 -28.16
N TYR A 413 -15.82 4.52 -27.75
CA TYR A 413 -15.34 3.71 -26.64
C TYR A 413 -14.69 4.57 -25.57
N MET A 414 -14.61 4.08 -24.35
CA MET A 414 -13.92 4.77 -23.26
C MET A 414 -12.44 4.40 -23.28
N LYS A 415 -11.57 5.42 -23.17
CA LYS A 415 -10.13 5.26 -22.97
C LYS A 415 -9.75 5.44 -21.52
N ASN A 416 -8.63 4.85 -21.10
CA ASN A 416 -8.04 5.13 -19.80
C ASN A 416 -7.10 6.35 -19.86
N TYR A 417 -6.07 6.32 -20.68
CA TYR A 417 -5.09 7.41 -20.79
C TYR A 417 -4.98 7.94 -22.22
N TYR A 418 -4.31 7.25 -23.16
CA TYR A 418 -4.26 7.61 -24.57
C TYR A 418 -5.45 7.05 -25.35
N ASP A 419 -5.69 7.62 -26.55
CA ASP A 419 -6.78 7.15 -27.42
C ASP A 419 -6.61 5.68 -27.84
N VAL A 420 -5.37 5.22 -27.96
CA VAL A 420 -5.01 3.83 -28.28
C VAL A 420 -5.13 2.88 -27.07
N GLN A 421 -5.54 3.37 -25.91
CA GLN A 421 -5.63 2.61 -24.66
C GLN A 421 -7.09 2.48 -24.19
N PRO A 422 -7.92 1.63 -24.83
CA PRO A 422 -9.29 1.40 -24.42
C PRO A 422 -9.36 0.86 -22.99
N ALA A 423 -10.20 1.49 -22.17
CA ALA A 423 -10.37 1.15 -20.76
C ALA A 423 -11.09 -0.18 -20.60
N LEU A 424 -10.54 -1.06 -19.77
CA LEU A 424 -11.23 -2.27 -19.33
C LEU A 424 -12.44 -1.93 -18.44
N ASN A 425 -13.49 -2.73 -18.59
CA ASN A 425 -14.78 -2.50 -17.95
C ASN A 425 -14.85 -3.15 -16.56
N TYR A 426 -14.47 -2.42 -15.53
CA TYR A 426 -14.67 -2.84 -14.13
C TYR A 426 -16.03 -2.40 -13.56
N GLY A 427 -16.90 -1.85 -14.40
CA GLY A 427 -18.21 -1.35 -14.02
C GLY A 427 -18.22 0.04 -13.41
N TYR A 428 -19.43 0.47 -13.09
CA TYR A 428 -19.71 1.71 -12.39
C TYR A 428 -20.13 1.42 -10.94
N LEU A 429 -19.64 2.22 -9.99
CA LEU A 429 -20.11 2.14 -8.61
C LEU A 429 -21.60 2.49 -8.52
N THR A 430 -21.99 3.58 -9.16
CA THR A 430 -23.38 4.07 -9.23
C THR A 430 -23.78 4.27 -10.68
N PRO A 431 -24.24 3.21 -11.39
CA PRO A 431 -24.68 3.33 -12.77
C PRO A 431 -25.95 4.18 -12.90
N ASP A 432 -26.04 4.98 -13.94
CA ASP A 432 -27.24 5.75 -14.30
C ASP A 432 -28.14 4.86 -15.17
N PRO A 433 -29.35 4.50 -14.71
CA PRO A 433 -30.26 3.63 -15.49
C PRO A 433 -30.65 4.18 -16.87
N SER A 434 -30.51 5.48 -17.10
CA SER A 434 -30.75 6.11 -18.40
C SER A 434 -29.59 5.93 -19.39
N LYS A 435 -28.46 5.36 -18.93
CA LYS A 435 -27.24 5.16 -19.71
C LYS A 435 -26.91 3.67 -19.82
N PRO A 436 -27.43 2.97 -20.81
CA PRO A 436 -27.33 1.51 -20.91
C PRO A 436 -25.87 0.98 -21.04
N TRP A 437 -24.89 1.84 -21.28
CA TRP A 437 -23.49 1.50 -21.28
C TRP A 437 -22.84 1.52 -19.89
N GLU A 438 -23.52 2.06 -18.89
CA GLU A 438 -23.03 2.08 -17.50
C GLU A 438 -23.45 0.78 -16.80
N GLN A 439 -22.66 -0.27 -17.01
CA GLN A 439 -22.87 -1.54 -16.31
C GLN A 439 -22.50 -1.40 -14.84
N SER A 440 -23.26 -2.01 -13.94
CA SER A 440 -22.91 -2.04 -12.52
C SER A 440 -21.65 -2.87 -12.27
N TYR A 441 -20.98 -2.65 -11.14
CA TYR A 441 -19.86 -3.45 -10.70
C TYR A 441 -20.16 -4.97 -10.71
N ASP A 442 -21.39 -5.37 -10.37
CA ASP A 442 -21.82 -6.76 -10.30
C ASP A 442 -22.41 -7.31 -11.60
N ALA A 443 -22.36 -6.56 -12.69
CA ALA A 443 -22.76 -7.06 -14.00
C ALA A 443 -21.79 -8.13 -14.54
N PRO A 444 -22.26 -9.05 -15.40
CA PRO A 444 -21.43 -10.13 -15.94
C PRO A 444 -20.14 -9.67 -16.61
N GLY A 445 -20.16 -8.64 -17.44
CA GLY A 445 -18.97 -8.10 -18.11
C GLY A 445 -17.88 -7.67 -17.11
N PRO A 446 -18.15 -6.74 -16.18
CA PRO A 446 -17.22 -6.37 -15.12
C PRO A 446 -16.72 -7.55 -14.26
N MET A 447 -17.58 -8.53 -13.96
CA MET A 447 -17.16 -9.74 -13.24
C MET A 447 -16.13 -10.55 -14.03
N MET A 448 -16.34 -10.72 -15.34
CA MET A 448 -15.39 -11.43 -16.22
C MET A 448 -14.04 -10.71 -16.29
N VAL A 449 -14.03 -9.39 -16.38
CA VAL A 449 -12.79 -8.59 -16.40
C VAL A 449 -12.03 -8.74 -15.07
N ARG A 450 -12.70 -8.74 -13.92
CA ARG A 450 -12.05 -8.99 -12.62
C ARG A 450 -11.50 -10.41 -12.51
N GLN A 451 -12.22 -11.39 -13.02
CA GLN A 451 -11.71 -12.76 -13.06
C GLN A 451 -10.47 -12.87 -13.95
N GLU A 452 -10.46 -12.18 -15.09
CA GLU A 452 -9.31 -12.17 -15.98
C GLU A 452 -8.10 -11.47 -15.34
N LEU A 453 -8.31 -10.40 -14.58
CA LEU A 453 -7.24 -9.80 -13.80
C LEU A 453 -6.62 -10.79 -12.79
N LYS A 454 -7.45 -11.59 -12.11
CA LYS A 454 -6.95 -12.66 -11.23
C LYS A 454 -6.17 -13.72 -12.01
N ASN A 455 -6.62 -14.10 -13.20
CA ASN A 455 -5.93 -15.07 -14.05
C ASN A 455 -4.54 -14.57 -14.48
N ILE A 456 -4.43 -13.30 -14.87
CA ILE A 456 -3.15 -12.66 -15.24
C ILE A 456 -2.21 -12.68 -14.03
N ILE A 457 -2.68 -12.27 -12.86
CA ILE A 457 -1.90 -12.24 -11.62
C ILE A 457 -1.41 -13.67 -11.27
N ALA A 458 -2.30 -14.66 -11.28
CA ALA A 458 -1.97 -16.05 -11.01
C ALA A 458 -0.90 -16.57 -11.96
N PHE A 459 -1.06 -16.32 -13.26
CA PHE A 459 -0.15 -16.81 -14.30
C PHE A 459 1.31 -16.41 -14.06
N TRP A 460 1.55 -15.18 -13.60
CA TRP A 460 2.91 -14.70 -13.33
C TRP A 460 3.38 -15.05 -11.93
N PHE A 461 2.50 -15.08 -10.94
CA PHE A 461 2.85 -15.53 -9.59
C PHE A 461 3.23 -17.01 -9.56
N ASP A 462 2.55 -17.85 -10.35
CA ASP A 462 2.91 -19.27 -10.54
C ASP A 462 4.28 -19.45 -11.22
N LYS A 463 4.78 -18.43 -11.93
CA LYS A 463 6.12 -18.39 -12.51
C LYS A 463 7.17 -17.76 -11.58
N GLY A 464 6.79 -17.48 -10.34
CA GLY A 464 7.71 -17.02 -9.30
C GLY A 464 7.82 -15.51 -9.15
N VAL A 465 7.10 -14.69 -9.93
CA VAL A 465 7.06 -13.23 -9.74
C VAL A 465 6.61 -12.91 -8.31
N ASP A 466 7.27 -11.96 -7.64
CA ASP A 466 7.06 -11.66 -6.23
C ASP A 466 6.11 -10.50 -5.97
N GLY A 467 5.80 -9.72 -6.99
CA GLY A 467 4.87 -8.59 -6.85
C GLY A 467 4.60 -7.86 -8.16
N PHE A 468 3.66 -6.93 -8.06
CA PHE A 468 3.29 -6.06 -9.18
C PHE A 468 3.27 -4.59 -8.77
N ARG A 469 3.77 -3.73 -9.66
CA ARG A 469 3.43 -2.33 -9.66
C ARG A 469 2.20 -2.14 -10.54
N CYS A 470 1.11 -1.66 -9.95
CA CYS A 470 -0.17 -1.46 -10.64
C CYS A 470 -0.25 -0.06 -11.23
N ASP A 471 -0.31 0.00 -12.56
CA ASP A 471 -0.45 1.24 -13.31
C ASP A 471 -1.82 1.88 -13.09
N LEU A 472 -1.86 3.21 -12.86
CA LEU A 472 -3.07 4.02 -12.67
C LEU A 472 -4.13 3.34 -11.77
N ALA A 473 -3.71 2.75 -10.65
CA ALA A 473 -4.48 1.86 -9.79
C ALA A 473 -5.81 2.45 -9.27
N TRP A 474 -5.93 3.78 -9.24
CA TRP A 474 -7.10 4.51 -8.79
C TRP A 474 -8.22 4.64 -9.85
N SER A 475 -7.97 4.31 -11.10
CA SER A 475 -8.84 4.70 -12.24
C SER A 475 -9.78 3.62 -12.76
N LEU A 476 -9.80 2.43 -12.12
CA LEU A 476 -10.42 1.23 -12.68
C LEU A 476 -11.95 1.29 -12.69
N VAL A 477 -12.57 1.46 -11.53
CA VAL A 477 -14.04 1.56 -11.40
C VAL A 477 -14.50 2.95 -11.83
N LYS A 478 -15.59 3.02 -12.61
CA LYS A 478 -16.12 4.27 -13.16
C LYS A 478 -17.25 4.82 -12.29
N GLY A 479 -17.48 6.13 -12.39
CA GLY A 479 -18.50 6.78 -11.57
C GLY A 479 -18.27 6.60 -10.06
N ASP A 480 -17.02 6.44 -9.65
CA ASP A 480 -16.63 6.25 -8.25
C ASP A 480 -16.85 7.54 -7.44
N ASP A 481 -16.97 7.39 -6.13
CA ASP A 481 -17.08 8.50 -5.19
C ASP A 481 -15.70 9.08 -4.83
N LYS A 482 -15.69 10.12 -4.00
CA LYS A 482 -14.44 10.76 -3.55
C LYS A 482 -13.64 9.91 -2.57
N GLU A 483 -14.31 8.97 -1.95
CA GLU A 483 -13.78 8.01 -0.99
C GLU A 483 -13.21 6.76 -1.67
N PHE A 484 -13.29 6.68 -3.02
CA PHE A 484 -12.84 5.54 -3.83
C PHE A 484 -13.49 4.22 -3.46
N SER A 485 -14.78 4.23 -3.08
CA SER A 485 -15.49 3.05 -2.60
C SER A 485 -15.53 1.91 -3.61
N GLY A 486 -15.71 2.21 -4.90
CA GLY A 486 -15.69 1.24 -5.98
C GLY A 486 -14.31 0.62 -6.24
N VAL A 487 -13.29 1.45 -6.30
CA VAL A 487 -11.90 1.01 -6.48
C VAL A 487 -11.42 0.22 -5.25
N ARG A 488 -11.81 0.65 -4.04
CA ARG A 488 -11.57 -0.09 -2.79
C ARG A 488 -12.20 -1.47 -2.83
N ARG A 489 -13.47 -1.58 -3.26
CA ARG A 489 -14.16 -2.85 -3.42
C ARG A 489 -13.42 -3.79 -4.36
N LEU A 490 -12.95 -3.26 -5.50
CA LEU A 490 -12.16 -4.01 -6.48
C LEU A 490 -10.87 -4.56 -5.88
N TRP A 491 -10.04 -3.68 -5.30
CA TRP A 491 -8.75 -4.11 -4.79
C TRP A 491 -8.88 -5.03 -3.57
N ASN A 492 -9.86 -4.80 -2.71
CA ASN A 492 -10.13 -5.71 -1.60
C ASN A 492 -10.53 -7.12 -2.09
N GLU A 493 -11.30 -7.23 -3.18
CA GLU A 493 -11.61 -8.52 -3.80
C GLU A 493 -10.34 -9.21 -4.32
N ILE A 494 -9.48 -8.46 -5.03
CA ILE A 494 -8.22 -8.99 -5.58
C ILE A 494 -7.27 -9.39 -4.45
N PHE A 495 -7.06 -8.52 -3.46
CA PHE A 495 -6.09 -8.77 -2.39
C PHE A 495 -6.54 -9.82 -1.38
N SER A 496 -7.83 -9.95 -1.11
CA SER A 496 -8.34 -11.09 -0.32
C SER A 496 -8.08 -12.41 -1.01
N TRP A 497 -8.26 -12.44 -2.34
CA TRP A 497 -7.95 -13.62 -3.13
C TRP A 497 -6.45 -13.89 -3.20
N THR A 498 -5.61 -12.87 -3.40
CA THR A 498 -4.14 -13.04 -3.41
C THR A 498 -3.61 -13.46 -2.04
N ALA A 499 -4.08 -12.87 -0.96
CA ALA A 499 -3.66 -13.26 0.40
C ALA A 499 -3.96 -14.74 0.71
N ALA A 500 -5.06 -15.28 0.19
CA ALA A 500 -5.42 -16.68 0.36
C ALA A 500 -4.55 -17.65 -0.49
N ASN A 501 -4.11 -17.22 -1.68
CA ASN A 501 -3.42 -18.08 -2.63
C ASN A 501 -1.90 -17.80 -2.74
N TYR A 502 -1.49 -16.56 -2.49
CA TYR A 502 -0.13 -16.05 -2.68
C TYR A 502 0.28 -15.09 -1.55
N PRO A 503 0.36 -15.54 -0.28
CA PRO A 503 0.46 -14.69 0.91
C PRO A 503 1.74 -13.85 1.01
N ASP A 504 2.80 -14.20 0.27
CA ASP A 504 4.10 -13.51 0.30
C ASP A 504 4.29 -12.54 -0.87
N ARG A 505 3.26 -12.26 -1.65
CA ARG A 505 3.31 -11.35 -2.80
C ARG A 505 2.90 -9.95 -2.40
N ILE A 506 3.47 -8.94 -3.11
CA ILE A 506 3.21 -7.52 -2.83
C ILE A 506 2.62 -6.79 -4.03
N PHE A 507 1.96 -5.67 -3.72
CA PHE A 507 1.45 -4.76 -4.73
C PHE A 507 1.87 -3.32 -4.43
N LEU A 508 2.49 -2.70 -5.44
CA LEU A 508 2.86 -1.29 -5.45
C LEU A 508 1.83 -0.53 -6.29
N SER A 509 1.20 0.50 -5.77
CA SER A 509 0.29 1.33 -6.57
C SER A 509 0.99 2.52 -7.19
N GLU A 510 0.58 2.83 -8.40
CA GLU A 510 0.74 4.16 -8.95
C GLU A 510 -0.54 4.95 -8.69
N TRP A 511 -0.65 5.55 -7.50
CA TRP A 511 -1.82 6.32 -7.10
C TRP A 511 -1.46 7.73 -6.65
N SER A 512 -0.36 7.87 -5.94
CA SER A 512 0.10 9.12 -5.33
C SER A 512 -0.85 9.65 -4.24
N SER A 513 -1.55 8.75 -3.57
CA SER A 513 -2.40 9.02 -2.41
C SER A 513 -2.27 7.86 -1.42
N PRO A 514 -1.15 7.78 -0.67
CA PRO A 514 -0.83 6.61 0.14
C PRO A 514 -1.88 6.23 1.18
N VAL A 515 -2.56 7.21 1.78
CA VAL A 515 -3.60 6.91 2.78
C VAL A 515 -4.75 6.14 2.13
N GLU A 516 -5.22 6.60 0.97
CA GLU A 516 -6.29 5.94 0.22
C GLU A 516 -5.84 4.61 -0.35
N SER A 517 -4.69 4.57 -1.00
CA SER A 517 -4.14 3.38 -1.65
C SER A 517 -3.88 2.25 -0.64
N ILE A 518 -3.14 2.53 0.43
CA ILE A 518 -2.81 1.55 1.46
C ILE A 518 -4.08 1.09 2.19
N SER A 519 -5.04 1.98 2.40
CA SER A 519 -6.35 1.59 2.95
C SER A 519 -7.17 0.70 2.00
N CYS A 520 -6.82 0.64 0.71
CA CYS A 520 -7.37 -0.33 -0.25
C CYS A 520 -6.63 -1.67 -0.25
N GLY A 521 -5.53 -1.79 0.53
CA GLY A 521 -4.76 -3.02 0.67
C GLY A 521 -3.43 -3.06 -0.09
N PHE A 522 -3.00 -1.99 -0.73
CA PHE A 522 -1.67 -1.91 -1.33
C PHE A 522 -0.58 -1.86 -0.26
N ASP A 523 0.55 -2.53 -0.52
CA ASP A 523 1.71 -2.56 0.38
C ASP A 523 2.56 -1.30 0.27
N ILE A 524 2.63 -0.73 -0.92
CA ILE A 524 3.40 0.48 -1.25
C ILE A 524 2.54 1.39 -2.12
N ASP A 525 2.54 2.70 -1.86
CA ASP A 525 2.11 3.70 -2.84
C ASP A 525 3.25 4.59 -3.27
N ILE A 526 3.40 4.76 -4.58
CA ILE A 526 4.45 5.56 -5.20
C ILE A 526 3.97 7.00 -5.34
N ILE A 527 4.54 7.89 -4.53
CA ILE A 527 4.30 9.34 -4.60
C ILE A 527 5.08 9.91 -5.77
N ARG A 528 4.35 10.37 -6.78
CA ARG A 528 4.90 11.09 -7.94
C ARG A 528 4.81 12.60 -7.74
N HIS A 529 5.25 13.33 -8.73
CA HIS A 529 5.37 14.80 -8.74
C HIS A 529 4.11 15.59 -8.32
N ASN A 530 2.91 15.00 -8.34
CA ASN A 530 1.64 15.62 -7.94
C ASN A 530 0.91 14.82 -6.87
N GLY A 531 1.63 14.11 -6.00
CA GLY A 531 1.01 13.21 -5.01
C GLY A 531 0.21 13.94 -3.94
N CYS A 532 -0.85 13.29 -3.46
CA CYS A 532 -1.67 13.69 -2.30
C CYS A 532 -2.28 15.10 -2.41
N GLY A 533 -2.57 15.55 -3.63
CA GLY A 533 -3.07 16.91 -3.83
C GLY A 533 -2.06 18.02 -3.51
N THR A 534 -0.82 17.67 -3.21
CA THR A 534 0.27 18.59 -2.85
C THR A 534 1.38 18.55 -3.89
N THR A 535 2.34 19.46 -3.76
CA THR A 535 3.53 19.53 -4.62
C THR A 535 4.75 18.88 -3.99
N MET A 536 4.57 18.01 -2.98
CA MET A 536 5.63 17.43 -2.14
C MET A 536 6.91 17.06 -2.88
N TYR A 537 6.82 16.18 -3.87
CA TYR A 537 7.98 15.73 -4.66
C TYR A 537 8.59 16.87 -5.47
N ARG A 538 7.74 17.69 -6.09
CA ARG A 538 8.21 18.84 -6.90
C ARG A 538 8.97 19.86 -6.07
N ASP A 539 8.47 20.20 -4.89
CA ASP A 539 9.10 21.21 -4.02
C ASP A 539 10.43 20.74 -3.45
N LEU A 540 10.60 19.41 -3.34
CA LEU A 540 11.90 18.83 -2.96
C LEU A 540 12.88 18.77 -4.12
N VAL A 541 12.45 18.32 -5.31
CA VAL A 541 13.35 17.81 -6.37
C VAL A 541 13.31 18.64 -7.63
N TYR A 542 12.13 19.17 -8.05
CA TYR A 542 11.99 19.83 -9.34
C TYR A 542 12.34 21.32 -9.28
N ASN A 543 13.29 21.74 -10.10
CA ASN A 543 13.67 23.14 -10.29
C ASN A 543 12.78 23.88 -11.30
N THR A 544 11.49 23.50 -11.43
CA THR A 544 10.56 24.09 -12.38
C THR A 544 9.17 24.27 -11.78
N GLU A 545 8.45 25.27 -12.29
CA GLU A 545 7.08 25.53 -11.85
C GLU A 545 6.08 24.43 -12.27
N ARG A 546 4.99 24.31 -11.51
CA ARG A 546 3.85 23.47 -11.88
C ARG A 546 3.17 24.04 -13.12
N GLY A 547 2.94 23.19 -14.12
CA GLY A 547 2.26 23.57 -15.36
C GLY A 547 3.19 24.06 -16.45
N ALA A 548 4.52 23.84 -16.30
CA ALA A 548 5.42 23.94 -17.44
C ALA A 548 4.85 23.17 -18.64
N ASP A 549 4.85 23.82 -19.79
CA ASP A 549 4.26 23.27 -21.01
C ASP A 549 5.13 22.13 -21.55
N ARG A 550 4.63 20.91 -21.41
CA ARG A 550 5.30 19.71 -21.92
C ARG A 550 5.38 19.68 -23.45
N GLU A 551 4.49 20.40 -24.14
CA GLU A 551 4.47 20.43 -25.60
C GLU A 551 5.55 21.36 -26.16
N THR A 552 5.83 22.45 -25.47
CA THR A 552 6.86 23.42 -25.88
C THR A 552 8.24 23.15 -25.27
N GLY A 553 8.33 22.28 -24.26
CA GLY A 553 9.57 22.03 -23.51
C GLY A 553 10.06 23.24 -22.70
N ILE A 554 9.23 24.25 -22.48
CA ILE A 554 9.56 25.43 -21.68
C ILE A 554 9.21 25.17 -20.22
N TYR A 555 10.24 25.07 -19.39
CA TYR A 555 10.13 24.84 -17.97
C TYR A 555 10.67 26.05 -17.19
N PRO A 556 9.81 26.98 -16.73
CA PRO A 556 10.26 28.11 -15.92
C PRO A 556 11.05 27.63 -14.69
N PRO A 557 12.21 28.21 -14.40
CA PRO A 557 13.02 27.80 -13.26
C PRO A 557 12.29 28.10 -11.95
N LYS A 558 12.42 27.17 -11.01
CA LYS A 558 11.93 27.29 -9.64
C LYS A 558 12.98 26.75 -8.69
N ASP A 559 13.18 27.40 -7.55
CA ASP A 559 14.01 26.83 -6.49
C ASP A 559 13.28 25.67 -5.82
N CYS A 560 13.91 24.49 -5.72
CA CYS A 560 13.44 23.36 -4.93
C CYS A 560 14.30 23.22 -3.67
N TRP A 561 13.89 22.38 -2.73
CA TRP A 561 14.61 22.25 -1.46
C TRP A 561 16.03 21.71 -1.64
N PHE A 562 16.23 20.76 -2.55
CA PHE A 562 17.56 20.23 -2.86
C PHE A 562 18.44 21.17 -3.70
N ASP A 563 17.97 22.34 -4.03
CA ASP A 563 18.79 23.32 -4.76
C ASP A 563 19.79 24.00 -3.81
N LYS A 564 21.05 24.08 -4.24
CA LYS A 564 22.13 24.72 -3.47
C LYS A 564 21.94 26.23 -3.25
N SER A 565 21.00 26.87 -3.96
CA SER A 565 20.61 28.27 -3.70
C SER A 565 20.09 28.49 -2.27
N GLY A 566 19.53 27.45 -1.66
CA GLY A 566 18.97 27.51 -0.32
C GLY A 566 17.65 28.29 -0.22
N LYS A 567 16.92 28.44 -1.32
CA LYS A 567 15.64 29.18 -1.36
C LYS A 567 14.40 28.29 -1.30
N GLY A 568 14.56 26.96 -1.46
CA GLY A 568 13.47 26.00 -1.38
C GLY A 568 12.93 25.83 0.04
N GLN A 569 11.76 25.22 0.14
CA GLN A 569 11.06 24.97 1.39
C GLN A 569 10.84 23.47 1.60
N ILE A 570 10.99 22.97 2.83
CA ILE A 570 10.77 21.58 3.18
C ILE A 570 9.41 21.36 3.87
N ALA A 571 8.79 22.40 4.39
CA ALA A 571 7.52 22.27 5.11
C ALA A 571 6.39 21.67 4.27
N SER A 572 6.37 21.96 2.96
CA SER A 572 5.40 21.37 2.01
C SER A 572 5.54 19.86 1.85
N PHE A 573 6.69 19.31 2.23
CA PHE A 573 6.90 17.86 2.31
C PHE A 573 6.67 17.34 3.74
N VAL A 574 7.34 17.91 4.74
CA VAL A 574 7.37 17.35 6.11
C VAL A 574 5.98 17.30 6.71
N VAL A 575 5.19 18.38 6.62
CA VAL A 575 3.88 18.46 7.28
C VAL A 575 2.90 17.41 6.74
N PRO A 576 2.65 17.30 5.43
CA PRO A 576 1.75 16.28 4.92
C PRO A 576 2.35 14.85 5.02
N PHE A 577 3.69 14.71 4.97
CA PHE A 577 4.33 13.41 5.12
C PHE A 577 4.16 12.85 6.54
N GLU A 578 4.29 13.66 7.57
CA GLU A 578 4.12 13.24 8.96
C GLU A 578 2.70 12.70 9.21
N GLU A 579 1.68 13.38 8.71
CA GLU A 579 0.29 12.92 8.79
C GLU A 579 0.08 11.61 8.03
N MET A 580 0.58 11.54 6.80
CA MET A 580 0.49 10.37 5.94
C MET A 580 1.23 9.16 6.56
N TYR A 581 2.46 9.36 7.04
CA TYR A 581 3.26 8.33 7.70
C TYR A 581 2.51 7.76 8.91
N ARG A 582 1.96 8.62 9.76
CA ARG A 582 1.17 8.21 10.93
C ARG A 582 -0.05 7.37 10.54
N LYS A 583 -0.76 7.74 9.45
CA LYS A 583 -1.96 7.04 8.99
C LYS A 583 -1.68 5.70 8.30
N THR A 584 -0.49 5.50 7.78
CA THR A 584 -0.13 4.29 7.02
C THR A 584 0.77 3.34 7.80
N LEU A 585 1.26 3.76 8.96
CA LEU A 585 2.21 3.01 9.78
C LEU A 585 1.66 1.62 10.15
N GLY A 586 2.44 0.56 9.85
CA GLY A 586 2.03 -0.83 10.06
C GLY A 586 1.20 -1.46 8.93
N HIS A 587 0.65 -0.66 8.00
CA HIS A 587 -0.22 -1.15 6.93
C HIS A 587 0.45 -1.15 5.56
N GLY A 588 1.42 -0.30 5.35
CA GLY A 588 2.15 -0.16 4.10
C GLY A 588 3.05 1.06 4.11
N PHE A 589 3.65 1.36 2.97
CA PHE A 589 4.68 2.38 2.86
C PHE A 589 4.34 3.45 1.83
N PRO A 590 4.23 4.73 2.25
CA PRO A 590 4.24 5.85 1.31
C PRO A 590 5.67 6.03 0.79
N CYS A 591 5.93 5.79 -0.48
CA CYS A 591 7.28 5.80 -1.05
C CYS A 591 7.48 6.92 -2.06
N MET A 592 8.64 7.57 -1.99
CA MET A 592 9.14 8.46 -3.02
C MET A 592 10.34 7.81 -3.71
N PRO A 593 10.28 7.50 -5.01
CA PRO A 593 11.46 7.04 -5.76
C PRO A 593 12.45 8.18 -5.97
N THR A 594 13.71 7.87 -6.19
CA THR A 594 14.74 8.86 -6.55
C THR A 594 14.37 9.59 -7.86
N SER A 595 13.93 8.82 -8.83
CA SER A 595 13.33 9.20 -10.11
C SER A 595 12.65 7.97 -10.73
N SER A 596 12.17 8.08 -11.96
CA SER A 596 11.58 6.96 -12.70
C SER A 596 11.65 7.21 -14.21
N HIS A 597 11.16 6.26 -14.99
CA HIS A 597 10.97 6.42 -16.44
C HIS A 597 9.99 7.56 -16.83
N ASP A 598 9.28 8.14 -15.85
CA ASP A 598 8.31 9.24 -16.01
C ASP A 598 8.71 10.53 -15.29
N THR A 599 9.72 10.49 -14.45
CA THR A 599 10.14 11.62 -13.62
C THR A 599 11.63 11.87 -13.76
N TRP A 600 12.01 13.13 -13.66
CA TRP A 600 13.39 13.56 -13.89
C TRP A 600 14.39 12.91 -12.95
N ARG A 601 15.58 12.60 -13.47
CA ARG A 601 16.70 12.13 -12.68
C ARG A 601 17.15 13.16 -11.66
N MET A 602 17.77 12.70 -10.58
CA MET A 602 18.36 13.59 -9.57
C MET A 602 19.37 14.55 -10.17
N ASN A 603 20.21 14.05 -11.10
CA ASN A 603 21.18 14.83 -11.85
C ASN A 603 20.51 15.57 -13.01
N ARG A 604 19.93 16.70 -12.70
CA ARG A 604 19.30 17.57 -13.71
C ARG A 604 19.42 19.05 -13.31
N ASN A 605 19.50 19.92 -14.30
CA ASN A 605 19.58 21.38 -14.16
C ASN A 605 20.77 21.83 -13.30
N GLN A 606 20.51 22.42 -12.14
CA GLN A 606 21.51 23.02 -11.28
C GLN A 606 22.22 22.01 -10.37
N ARG A 607 21.71 20.78 -10.27
CA ARG A 607 22.34 19.70 -9.52
C ARG A 607 23.16 18.81 -10.44
N SER A 608 24.46 18.83 -10.27
CA SER A 608 25.36 18.12 -11.19
C SER A 608 26.63 17.59 -10.51
N THR A 609 26.87 17.93 -9.24
CA THR A 609 28.06 17.45 -8.53
C THR A 609 27.75 16.17 -7.75
N PRO A 610 28.71 15.27 -7.60
CA PRO A 610 28.55 14.07 -6.77
C PRO A 610 28.08 14.40 -5.34
N GLU A 611 28.57 15.48 -4.75
CA GLU A 611 28.20 15.92 -3.40
C GLU A 611 26.71 16.27 -3.28
N GLU A 612 26.14 16.98 -4.27
CA GLU A 612 24.72 17.30 -4.32
C GLU A 612 23.87 16.03 -4.42
N LEU A 613 24.30 15.07 -5.26
CA LEU A 613 23.59 13.80 -5.45
C LEU A 613 23.70 12.89 -4.21
N LYS A 614 24.84 12.87 -3.52
CA LYS A 614 25.01 12.14 -2.23
C LYS A 614 24.07 12.67 -1.16
N VAL A 615 23.87 13.98 -1.08
CA VAL A 615 22.91 14.60 -0.15
C VAL A 615 21.48 14.14 -0.43
N MET A 616 21.09 14.09 -1.71
CA MET A 616 19.78 13.56 -2.12
C MET A 616 19.66 12.07 -1.81
N MET A 617 20.65 11.26 -2.18
CA MET A 617 20.66 9.82 -1.93
C MET A 617 20.56 9.53 -0.42
N THR A 618 21.23 10.33 0.42
CA THR A 618 21.10 10.19 1.89
C THR A 618 19.64 10.37 2.33
N PHE A 619 18.93 11.35 1.82
CA PHE A 619 17.53 11.55 2.14
C PHE A 619 16.69 10.35 1.69
N PHE A 620 16.73 9.98 0.41
CA PHE A 620 15.91 8.90 -0.14
C PHE A 620 16.16 7.54 0.53
N LEU A 621 17.39 7.26 0.93
CA LEU A 621 17.76 5.98 1.56
C LEU A 621 17.63 5.96 3.09
N THR A 622 17.31 7.08 3.75
CA THR A 622 17.16 7.12 5.21
C THR A 622 15.75 7.44 5.69
N MET A 623 14.84 7.78 4.79
CA MET A 623 13.44 7.96 5.13
C MET A 623 12.75 6.63 5.49
N PRO A 624 11.61 6.63 6.24
CA PRO A 624 10.92 5.44 6.74
C PRO A 624 9.99 4.84 5.67
N TRP A 625 10.54 4.49 4.53
CA TRP A 625 9.86 3.86 3.41
C TRP A 625 10.68 2.76 2.77
N VAL A 626 10.08 2.01 1.85
CA VAL A 626 10.83 1.12 0.96
C VAL A 626 11.57 1.98 -0.07
N PRO A 627 12.91 2.04 -0.05
CA PRO A 627 13.64 2.84 -1.01
C PRO A 627 13.48 2.26 -2.42
N ILE A 628 13.18 3.14 -3.38
CA ILE A 628 13.10 2.82 -4.81
C ILE A 628 14.10 3.70 -5.53
N VAL A 629 15.14 3.08 -6.08
CA VAL A 629 16.20 3.75 -6.83
C VAL A 629 16.09 3.36 -8.30
N TYR A 630 15.97 4.36 -9.16
CA TYR A 630 15.91 4.14 -10.60
C TYR A 630 17.31 3.90 -11.16
N TYR A 631 17.46 2.97 -12.11
CA TYR A 631 18.77 2.59 -12.66
C TYR A 631 19.58 3.81 -13.10
N GLY A 632 20.86 3.80 -12.80
CA GLY A 632 21.82 4.87 -13.12
C GLY A 632 21.84 6.04 -12.14
N GLU A 633 20.90 6.14 -11.20
CA GLU A 633 20.96 7.16 -10.15
C GLU A 633 22.12 6.92 -9.20
N GLU A 634 22.46 5.66 -8.96
CA GLU A 634 23.60 5.22 -8.12
C GLU A 634 24.97 5.57 -8.71
N ILE A 635 25.03 5.90 -9.99
CA ILE A 635 26.27 6.42 -10.64
C ILE A 635 26.12 7.89 -11.04
N GLY A 636 24.99 8.54 -10.73
CA GLY A 636 24.74 9.93 -11.03
C GLY A 636 24.45 10.24 -12.52
N MET A 637 23.84 9.30 -13.26
CA MET A 637 23.40 9.57 -14.63
C MET A 637 22.51 10.81 -14.68
N ARG A 638 22.64 11.59 -15.75
CA ARG A 638 21.85 12.81 -15.96
C ARG A 638 20.66 12.58 -16.90
N SER A 639 19.64 13.40 -16.73
CA SER A 639 18.62 13.58 -17.76
C SER A 639 19.26 14.16 -19.02
N MET A 640 18.91 13.65 -20.20
CA MET A 640 19.46 14.12 -21.47
C MET A 640 18.41 14.91 -22.25
N ASP A 641 18.41 16.23 -22.12
CA ASP A 641 17.50 17.07 -22.91
C ASP A 641 17.79 17.00 -24.40
N GLY A 642 16.74 17.10 -25.22
CA GLY A 642 16.86 17.11 -26.68
C GLY A 642 17.01 15.75 -27.35
N VAL A 643 16.93 14.62 -26.60
CA VAL A 643 16.85 13.30 -27.21
C VAL A 643 15.51 13.12 -27.96
N PRO A 644 15.48 12.33 -29.07
CA PRO A 644 14.24 12.07 -29.80
C PRO A 644 13.15 11.49 -28.91
N ALA A 645 11.92 11.95 -29.06
CA ALA A 645 10.76 11.29 -28.48
C ALA A 645 10.50 9.98 -29.25
N VAL A 646 10.51 8.86 -28.54
CA VAL A 646 10.24 7.53 -29.07
C VAL A 646 9.07 6.90 -28.34
N GLU A 647 8.31 6.05 -28.99
CA GLU A 647 7.30 5.20 -28.36
C GLU A 647 6.35 5.99 -27.43
N GLY A 648 5.77 7.08 -27.90
CA GLY A 648 4.84 7.91 -27.14
C GLY A 648 5.43 8.59 -25.89
N SER A 649 6.76 8.52 -25.69
CA SER A 649 7.43 9.02 -24.50
C SER A 649 7.40 10.53 -24.33
N ARG A 650 7.21 11.31 -25.42
CA ARG A 650 7.29 12.77 -25.40
C ARG A 650 8.62 13.26 -24.82
N ASP A 651 8.60 14.08 -23.80
CA ASP A 651 9.78 14.58 -23.07
C ASP A 651 10.43 13.52 -22.15
N ARG A 652 9.77 12.39 -21.89
CA ARG A 652 10.26 11.32 -20.99
C ARG A 652 11.44 10.51 -21.55
N SER A 653 11.73 10.59 -22.84
CA SER A 653 12.93 9.95 -23.43
C SER A 653 14.23 10.38 -22.75
N ALA A 654 14.28 11.62 -22.24
CA ALA A 654 15.42 12.16 -21.51
C ALA A 654 15.84 11.31 -20.28
N GLU A 655 14.87 10.61 -19.67
CA GLU A 655 15.05 9.79 -18.48
C GLU A 655 15.27 8.31 -18.81
N ARG A 656 15.01 7.91 -20.07
CA ARG A 656 15.03 6.51 -20.52
C ARG A 656 16.29 6.15 -21.31
N THR A 657 17.35 6.96 -21.22
CA THR A 657 18.61 6.74 -21.95
C THR A 657 19.34 5.51 -21.44
N PRO A 658 20.16 4.82 -22.28
CA PRO A 658 20.86 3.60 -21.93
C PRO A 658 21.77 3.73 -20.71
N MET A 659 21.78 2.70 -19.86
CA MET A 659 22.68 2.57 -18.71
C MET A 659 24.15 2.65 -19.13
N GLN A 660 24.95 3.37 -18.37
CA GLN A 660 26.34 3.66 -18.65
C GLN A 660 27.28 2.71 -17.88
N TRP A 661 27.55 1.53 -18.46
CA TRP A 661 28.36 0.50 -17.83
C TRP A 661 29.87 0.79 -17.91
N SER A 662 30.33 1.24 -19.10
CA SER A 662 31.75 1.51 -19.34
C SER A 662 31.95 2.63 -20.37
N ASP A 663 33.20 2.99 -20.64
CA ASP A 663 33.51 3.90 -21.74
C ASP A 663 33.24 3.23 -23.10
N GLY A 664 33.20 4.03 -24.16
CA GLY A 664 32.95 3.58 -25.54
C GLY A 664 31.65 4.13 -26.12
N PRO A 665 31.39 3.90 -27.41
CA PRO A 665 30.32 4.58 -28.16
C PRO A 665 28.91 4.16 -27.73
N THR A 666 28.73 2.98 -27.17
CA THR A 666 27.47 2.46 -26.63
C THR A 666 27.44 2.46 -25.10
N ALA A 667 28.41 3.09 -24.46
CA ALA A 667 28.56 3.09 -22.99
C ALA A 667 28.57 1.67 -22.34
N GLY A 668 28.96 0.64 -23.10
CA GLY A 668 28.92 -0.76 -22.64
C GLY A 668 27.48 -1.31 -22.49
N PHE A 669 26.48 -0.56 -22.88
CA PHE A 669 25.08 -1.00 -22.89
C PHE A 669 24.86 -2.12 -23.91
N SER A 670 25.35 -1.95 -25.12
CA SER A 670 25.21 -2.85 -26.27
C SER A 670 26.53 -3.14 -26.98
N THR A 671 26.58 -4.18 -27.77
CA THR A 671 27.63 -4.49 -28.73
C THR A 671 27.33 -4.01 -30.15
N CYS A 672 26.12 -3.47 -30.43
CA CYS A 672 25.76 -2.97 -31.72
C CYS A 672 26.48 -1.66 -32.11
N ASP A 673 26.29 -1.22 -33.36
CA ASP A 673 26.66 0.14 -33.73
C ASP A 673 25.80 1.16 -32.98
N SER A 674 26.41 2.25 -32.51
CA SER A 674 25.71 3.27 -31.70
C SER A 674 24.52 3.94 -32.42
N SER A 675 24.46 3.88 -33.73
CA SER A 675 23.34 4.37 -34.54
C SER A 675 22.09 3.50 -34.46
N LYS A 676 22.23 2.27 -33.95
CA LYS A 676 21.12 1.32 -33.77
C LYS A 676 20.51 1.34 -32.33
N LEU A 677 21.12 2.11 -31.43
CA LEU A 677 20.63 2.18 -30.04
C LEU A 677 19.20 2.74 -30.01
N TYR A 678 18.36 2.14 -29.17
CA TYR A 678 16.98 2.58 -28.87
C TYR A 678 16.91 4.08 -28.55
N LEU A 679 17.83 4.57 -27.73
CA LEU A 679 18.05 5.98 -27.42
C LEU A 679 19.56 6.26 -27.37
N PRO A 680 20.00 7.50 -27.64
CA PRO A 680 21.42 7.83 -27.60
C PRO A 680 21.97 7.76 -26.17
N VAL A 681 23.25 7.41 -26.04
CA VAL A 681 23.99 7.52 -24.78
C VAL A 681 24.55 8.92 -24.60
N ASP A 682 24.85 9.30 -23.36
CA ASP A 682 25.60 10.52 -23.06
C ASP A 682 27.04 10.39 -23.61
N VAL A 683 27.40 11.25 -24.54
CA VAL A 683 28.72 11.26 -25.16
C VAL A 683 29.70 12.25 -24.50
N SER A 684 29.27 12.91 -23.43
CA SER A 684 30.14 13.89 -22.74
C SER A 684 31.36 13.24 -22.12
N PRO A 685 32.55 13.90 -22.14
CA PRO A 685 33.75 13.37 -21.49
C PRO A 685 33.58 13.12 -19.97
N SER A 686 32.66 13.85 -19.33
CA SER A 686 32.38 13.77 -17.89
C SER A 686 31.24 12.82 -17.54
N ARG A 687 30.74 12.02 -18.50
CA ARG A 687 29.68 11.05 -18.22
C ARG A 687 30.15 10.07 -17.13
N PRO A 688 29.30 9.78 -16.13
CA PRO A 688 29.58 8.74 -15.19
C PRO A 688 29.42 7.36 -15.84
N THR A 689 30.23 6.40 -15.43
CA THR A 689 30.05 4.98 -15.83
C THR A 689 30.26 4.10 -14.60
N VAL A 690 29.63 2.92 -14.60
CA VAL A 690 29.85 1.93 -13.53
C VAL A 690 31.33 1.62 -13.37
N GLU A 691 32.05 1.43 -14.47
CA GLU A 691 33.47 1.11 -14.47
C GLU A 691 34.33 2.19 -13.75
N LYS A 692 33.98 3.47 -13.88
CA LYS A 692 34.68 4.57 -13.19
C LYS A 692 34.28 4.65 -11.72
N GLU A 693 33.00 4.49 -11.42
CA GLU A 693 32.43 4.75 -10.10
C GLU A 693 32.68 3.60 -9.10
N ILE A 694 32.71 2.35 -9.57
CA ILE A 694 32.73 1.17 -8.70
C ILE A 694 33.97 1.06 -7.83
N ASN A 695 35.12 1.57 -8.30
CA ASN A 695 36.40 1.53 -7.59
C ASN A 695 36.79 2.86 -6.92
N ASP A 696 35.93 3.90 -7.07
CA ASP A 696 36.17 5.19 -6.42
C ASP A 696 35.43 5.25 -5.07
N PRO A 697 36.12 5.26 -3.93
CA PRO A 697 35.51 5.37 -2.62
C PRO A 697 34.76 6.72 -2.41
N ALA A 698 35.12 7.74 -3.22
CA ALA A 698 34.48 9.03 -3.17
C ALA A 698 33.26 9.14 -4.12
N SER A 699 32.96 8.11 -4.90
CA SER A 699 31.86 8.10 -5.87
C SER A 699 30.48 8.10 -5.21
N ILE A 700 29.45 8.43 -6.00
CA ILE A 700 28.06 8.26 -5.56
C ILE A 700 27.70 6.77 -5.48
N TYR A 701 28.30 5.91 -6.30
CA TYR A 701 28.14 4.45 -6.22
C TYR A 701 28.56 3.93 -4.85
N SER A 702 29.78 4.24 -4.42
CA SER A 702 30.30 3.84 -3.11
C SER A 702 29.47 4.41 -1.95
N TRP A 703 28.98 5.63 -2.10
CA TRP A 703 28.09 6.26 -1.13
C TRP A 703 26.75 5.53 -1.04
N THR A 704 26.13 5.22 -2.16
CA THR A 704 24.85 4.49 -2.22
C THR A 704 24.97 3.10 -1.61
N LYS A 705 26.02 2.36 -1.99
CA LYS A 705 26.34 1.02 -1.46
C LYS A 705 26.52 1.06 0.07
N GLY A 706 27.26 2.03 0.56
CA GLY A 706 27.49 2.20 2.00
C GLY A 706 26.23 2.55 2.78
N LEU A 707 25.35 3.40 2.22
CA LEU A 707 24.05 3.71 2.83
C LEU A 707 23.12 2.50 2.88
N LEU A 708 23.05 1.70 1.81
CA LEU A 708 22.26 0.48 1.79
C LEU A 708 22.78 -0.56 2.78
N ALA A 709 24.10 -0.72 2.89
CA ALA A 709 24.72 -1.57 3.90
C ALA A 709 24.41 -1.12 5.33
N LEU A 710 24.52 0.19 5.60
CA LEU A 710 24.16 0.77 6.90
C LEU A 710 22.67 0.53 7.20
N ARG A 711 21.79 0.80 6.22
CA ARG A 711 20.35 0.58 6.35
C ARG A 711 20.01 -0.88 6.67
N ALA A 712 20.68 -1.82 6.03
CA ALA A 712 20.47 -3.26 6.26
C ALA A 712 20.97 -3.71 7.65
N SER A 713 21.99 -3.06 8.21
CA SER A 713 22.59 -3.43 9.50
C SER A 713 22.01 -2.69 10.70
N VAL A 714 21.25 -1.60 10.48
CA VAL A 714 20.70 -0.75 11.55
C VAL A 714 19.17 -0.74 11.46
N PRO A 715 18.44 -1.47 12.33
CA PRO A 715 16.99 -1.57 12.31
C PRO A 715 16.27 -0.20 12.34
N ALA A 716 16.82 0.75 13.10
CA ALA A 716 16.29 2.12 13.14
C ALA A 716 16.25 2.81 11.76
N LEU A 717 17.17 2.48 10.84
CA LEU A 717 17.23 3.02 9.48
C LEU A 717 16.45 2.17 8.47
N GLY A 718 15.99 0.99 8.85
CA GLY A 718 15.17 0.11 8.03
C GLY A 718 13.79 0.68 7.69
N ASN A 719 13.02 -0.02 6.84
CA ASN A 719 11.70 0.44 6.40
C ASN A 719 10.72 0.59 7.58
N THR A 720 10.82 -0.29 8.56
CA THR A 720 9.96 -0.34 9.76
C THR A 720 10.49 0.51 10.93
N GLY A 721 11.68 1.11 10.82
CA GLY A 721 12.20 2.00 11.84
C GLY A 721 11.34 3.24 12.00
N GLY A 722 11.17 3.69 13.25
CA GLY A 722 10.42 4.90 13.57
C GLY A 722 11.06 6.16 12.96
N TRP A 723 10.25 7.18 12.76
CA TRP A 723 10.67 8.45 12.20
C TRP A 723 10.03 9.63 12.93
N LYS A 724 10.79 10.67 13.16
CA LYS A 724 10.32 11.92 13.74
C LYS A 724 11.14 13.09 13.19
N TYR A 725 10.49 14.11 12.65
CA TYR A 725 11.17 15.36 12.29
C TYR A 725 11.51 16.13 13.56
N THR A 726 12.73 16.65 13.67
CA THR A 726 13.25 17.25 14.91
C THR A 726 13.67 18.71 14.80
N SER A 727 13.99 19.20 13.60
CA SER A 727 14.18 20.64 13.36
C SER A 727 12.86 21.32 13.04
N ASP A 728 12.81 22.66 13.11
CA ASP A 728 11.63 23.41 12.72
C ASP A 728 11.46 23.34 11.18
N PRO A 729 10.34 22.81 10.67
CA PRO A 729 10.12 22.72 9.23
C PRO A 729 9.96 24.09 8.55
N GLN A 730 9.71 25.16 9.31
CA GLN A 730 9.68 26.54 8.80
C GLN A 730 11.09 27.13 8.62
N LEU A 731 12.11 26.50 9.23
CA LEU A 731 13.53 26.79 9.02
C LEU A 731 14.12 25.68 8.14
N PRO A 732 14.06 25.82 6.81
CA PRO A 732 14.21 24.69 5.89
C PRO A 732 15.62 24.05 5.89
N TYR A 733 16.63 24.68 6.48
CA TYR A 733 18.02 24.23 6.48
C TYR A 733 18.70 24.38 7.84
N PRO A 734 19.36 23.30 8.35
CA PRO A 734 19.34 21.94 7.81
C PRO A 734 18.06 21.21 8.18
N ALA A 735 17.65 20.22 7.38
CA ALA A 735 16.68 19.23 7.83
C ALA A 735 17.36 18.28 8.82
N VAL A 736 16.68 18.07 9.96
CA VAL A 736 17.11 17.12 10.98
C VAL A 736 15.92 16.24 11.36
N TYR A 737 16.08 14.93 11.27
CA TYR A 737 15.07 13.98 11.72
C TYR A 737 15.71 12.79 12.44
N GLU A 738 14.95 12.26 13.39
CA GLU A 738 15.31 11.08 14.15
C GLU A 738 14.77 9.82 13.45
N ARG A 739 15.60 8.79 13.37
CA ARG A 739 15.22 7.41 13.09
C ARG A 739 15.47 6.60 14.35
N PHE A 740 14.54 5.72 14.73
CA PHE A 740 14.65 5.00 15.99
C PHE A 740 14.05 3.59 15.91
N SER A 741 14.56 2.73 16.77
CA SER A 741 14.06 1.38 17.04
C SER A 741 14.46 1.00 18.47
N ASP A 742 14.13 -0.21 18.89
CA ASP A 742 14.57 -0.73 20.20
C ASP A 742 16.09 -0.77 20.33
N ASP A 743 16.82 -0.88 19.22
CA ASP A 743 18.29 -0.95 19.18
C ASP A 743 18.97 0.42 19.24
N GLY A 744 18.24 1.50 19.22
CA GLY A 744 18.78 2.85 19.38
C GLY A 744 18.17 3.93 18.50
N LYS A 745 18.76 5.12 18.63
CA LYS A 745 18.31 6.34 17.93
C LYS A 745 19.43 6.90 17.07
N TYR A 746 19.04 7.42 15.91
CA TYR A 746 19.93 8.04 14.95
C TYR A 746 19.37 9.37 14.47
N LEU A 747 20.20 10.40 14.41
CA LEU A 747 19.86 11.67 13.76
C LEU A 747 20.45 11.70 12.35
N VAL A 748 19.60 11.97 11.38
CA VAL A 748 20.00 12.28 10.00
C VAL A 748 19.96 13.79 9.83
N ILE A 749 21.08 14.38 9.41
CA ILE A 749 21.27 15.82 9.29
C ILE A 749 21.64 16.13 7.84
N ILE A 750 20.83 16.92 7.15
CA ILE A 750 20.93 17.16 5.70
C ILE A 750 20.88 18.66 5.41
N ASN A 751 21.89 19.14 4.70
CA ASN A 751 21.97 20.51 4.23
C ASN A 751 22.33 20.57 2.74
N PRO A 752 21.37 20.67 1.83
CA PRO A 752 21.64 20.76 0.39
C PRO A 752 22.15 22.14 -0.06
N ARG A 753 21.92 23.22 0.69
CA ARG A 753 22.35 24.56 0.28
C ARG A 753 23.88 24.73 0.33
N SER A 754 24.41 25.62 -0.47
CA SER A 754 25.85 25.89 -0.55
C SER A 754 26.44 26.48 0.73
N GLU A 755 25.64 27.18 1.54
CA GLU A 755 26.07 27.76 2.79
C GLU A 755 25.92 26.80 3.97
N LYS A 756 26.68 27.05 5.03
CA LYS A 756 26.53 26.32 6.31
C LYS A 756 25.14 26.58 6.89
N ALA A 757 24.59 25.57 7.52
CA ALA A 757 23.30 25.64 8.18
C ALA A 757 23.41 25.23 9.65
N SER A 758 22.54 25.75 10.51
CA SER A 758 22.53 25.43 11.94
C SER A 758 21.10 25.13 12.41
N ALA A 759 20.97 24.15 13.31
CA ALA A 759 19.73 23.84 13.99
C ALA A 759 20.00 23.53 15.46
N GLU A 760 19.01 23.77 16.32
CA GLU A 760 19.02 23.31 17.71
C GLU A 760 18.08 22.12 17.84
N VAL A 761 18.54 21.08 18.54
CA VAL A 761 17.76 19.85 18.79
C VAL A 761 17.72 19.57 20.28
N SER A 762 16.53 19.34 20.81
CA SER A 762 16.30 19.15 22.25
C SER A 762 16.32 17.68 22.65
N GLY A 763 16.72 17.39 23.89
CA GLY A 763 16.69 16.03 24.43
C GLY A 763 17.87 15.15 24.09
N TYR A 764 18.86 15.66 23.35
CA TYR A 764 20.10 14.91 22.98
C TYR A 764 21.29 15.41 23.79
N LYS A 765 22.20 14.49 24.18
CA LYS A 765 23.38 14.81 24.97
C LYS A 765 24.67 14.68 24.19
N LYS A 766 24.78 13.68 23.31
CA LYS A 766 25.99 13.39 22.52
C LYS A 766 25.63 12.68 21.23
N LEU A 767 26.39 12.97 20.17
CA LEU A 767 26.25 12.36 18.85
C LEU A 767 27.60 11.78 18.42
N GLU A 768 27.54 10.63 17.74
CA GLU A 768 28.66 9.98 17.07
C GLU A 768 28.32 9.84 15.58
N VAL A 769 29.15 10.40 14.70
CA VAL A 769 28.94 10.27 13.26
C VAL A 769 29.27 8.85 12.84
N VAL A 770 28.26 8.13 12.34
CA VAL A 770 28.37 6.75 11.86
C VAL A 770 28.42 6.66 10.34
N TYR A 771 27.99 7.72 9.64
CA TYR A 771 28.05 7.83 8.18
C TYR A 771 28.21 9.26 7.73
N GLY A 772 28.99 9.48 6.66
CA GLY A 772 29.36 10.82 6.18
C GLY A 772 30.69 11.31 6.73
N ASP A 773 31.10 12.52 6.33
CA ASP A 773 32.34 13.13 6.79
C ASP A 773 32.16 13.75 8.20
N PRO A 774 32.83 13.24 9.25
CA PRO A 774 32.71 13.80 10.60
C PRO A 774 33.13 15.28 10.67
N LYS A 775 33.98 15.78 9.78
CA LYS A 775 34.39 17.18 9.71
C LYS A 775 33.27 18.08 9.13
N ALA A 776 32.25 17.48 8.51
CA ALA A 776 31.11 18.24 7.99
C ALA A 776 30.21 18.79 9.10
N LEU A 777 30.20 18.17 10.30
CA LEU A 777 29.33 18.52 11.42
C LEU A 777 30.14 19.08 12.61
N SER A 778 29.69 20.21 13.15
CA SER A 778 30.14 20.74 14.44
C SER A 778 28.99 20.70 15.43
N VAL A 779 29.22 20.13 16.61
CA VAL A 779 28.21 19.95 17.65
C VAL A 779 28.66 20.73 18.91
N LYS A 780 27.75 21.53 19.48
CA LYS A 780 27.95 22.25 20.75
C LYS A 780 26.81 21.92 21.70
N LYS A 781 27.14 21.75 22.99
CA LYS A 781 26.10 21.63 24.04
C LYS A 781 25.47 22.98 24.29
N VAL A 782 24.14 22.99 24.42
CA VAL A 782 23.30 24.13 24.80
C VAL A 782 22.34 23.72 25.92
N SER A 783 21.65 24.66 26.49
CA SER A 783 20.64 24.34 27.52
C SER A 783 19.54 23.46 26.94
N GLY A 784 19.37 22.28 27.51
CA GLY A 784 18.34 21.32 27.09
C GLY A 784 18.63 20.50 25.84
N GLY A 785 19.82 20.60 25.19
CA GLY A 785 20.11 19.85 23.97
C GLY A 785 21.43 20.18 23.31
N LEU A 786 21.43 20.13 21.97
CA LEU A 786 22.61 20.34 21.13
C LEU A 786 22.35 21.40 20.04
N SER A 787 23.34 22.26 19.81
CA SER A 787 23.41 23.12 18.62
C SER A 787 24.28 22.45 17.58
N LEU A 788 23.69 22.21 16.41
CA LEU A 788 24.29 21.55 15.27
C LEU A 788 24.66 22.56 14.20
N ARG A 789 25.83 22.46 13.61
CA ARG A 789 26.24 23.27 12.47
C ARG A 789 26.88 22.39 11.40
N ILE A 790 26.23 22.26 10.26
CA ILE A 790 26.67 21.42 9.14
C ILE A 790 27.20 22.29 7.99
N LYS A 791 28.23 21.77 7.28
CA LYS A 791 28.78 22.43 6.08
C LYS A 791 27.75 22.58 4.97
N GLY A 792 28.03 23.46 3.99
CA GLY A 792 27.27 23.54 2.75
C GLY A 792 27.38 22.26 1.92
N VAL A 793 26.31 21.86 1.27
CA VAL A 793 26.17 20.60 0.51
C VAL A 793 26.74 19.43 1.31
N GLY A 794 26.06 19.09 2.39
CA GLY A 794 26.52 18.06 3.32
C GLY A 794 25.39 17.26 3.96
N SER A 795 25.68 15.99 4.21
CA SER A 795 24.81 15.11 4.99
C SER A 795 25.63 14.21 5.91
N VAL A 796 25.08 13.91 7.09
CA VAL A 796 25.67 12.97 8.05
C VAL A 796 24.58 12.19 8.77
N ILE A 797 24.89 10.98 9.17
CA ILE A 797 24.06 10.16 10.05
C ILE A 797 24.83 9.99 11.36
N CYS A 798 24.17 10.32 12.47
CA CYS A 798 24.76 10.25 13.79
C CYS A 798 23.99 9.28 14.67
N LYS A 799 24.69 8.37 15.35
CA LYS A 799 24.13 7.62 16.48
C LYS A 799 23.99 8.54 17.69
N VAL A 800 22.83 8.49 18.35
CA VAL A 800 22.63 9.16 19.62
C VAL A 800 23.28 8.30 20.72
N THR A 801 24.15 8.90 21.52
CA THR A 801 24.76 8.25 22.66
C THR A 801 24.43 9.01 23.94
N GLU A 802 24.23 8.30 25.05
CA GLU A 802 23.85 8.87 26.35
C GLU A 802 24.92 9.80 26.99
#